data_9de09e1addfd00d37c812ea37cdea2cd
#
_entry.id   9de09e1addfd00d37c812ea37cdea2cd
#
_cell.length_a   1.000
_cell.length_b   1.000
_cell.length_c   1.000
_cell.angle_alpha   90.00
_cell.angle_beta   90.00
_cell.angle_gamma   90.00
#
_symmetry.space_group_name_H-M   'P 1'
#
loop_
_entity.id
_entity.type
_entity.pdbx_description
1 polymer ?
#
loop_
_entity_poly.entity_id
_entity_poly.type
_entity_poly.pdbx_seq_one_letter_code
_entity_poly.pdbx_strand_id
1 'polypeptide(L)'
;MVADDSPGHVSLDPSTQQSFDLRWEHYLPDLWIGLSRVYGDRADETLQRIRAILLKRCAERPDDLKRLDEARLLEPDWLQQPTMIGYATYTDHFSGTLKGISDHLDHLCDMGVRYLHLMPLLQPRQGTEDGGYAVADHRTIRTDLGTMDDLADLTATLRAHGISLVMDLIVNHVAAEHEWARRARAGQQKYRDYFHILSTQDEVDAWEKNLPDVFPDFAHGNFTWDDDCQGWVWATFNEFQWDLNWANPDVFCEFLDLMCVLANRGVEVFRLDAIAFIWKKLGTNCQNLPEIHDITQSLRQAIRIVAPAVAFMADAIVGPDDLTGYFGRGRHWGKVCDMIYHNSLMVQLWSALATRDVSLMETALSRTPDKPSTTTWATYARCHDDIGWTVDDADARKTGLDPVAHRQFLSDFYSGTFPGSFARGLVFQDNPVTGYRRISGSLASLAGLESALESDDPAGVDAAIARIVMLHTAILGYGGVPLIWMGDEVGMLNDDWQRDPGHADDNRWVHRPMMNWSMVKQAHAEPHSVPGRIWNGVRRAINARHRSPEFHASVDTVVLPSPHRKVIMWGRPHPEGRMIELYNISEHEVWFPMETLRSELDDVVTELLSGFDYDLTPMNLRLAPYECLWLSDRSQA
;
A
#
# COMPACT_ATOMS: atom_id res chain seq x y z
N MET A 1 -10.35 -39.52 -23.60
CA MET A 1 -9.37 -39.04 -24.58
C MET A 1 -8.45 -38.12 -23.81
N VAL A 2 -7.22 -38.55 -23.57
CA VAL A 2 -6.19 -37.75 -22.92
C VAL A 2 -5.77 -36.72 -23.95
N ALA A 3 -5.94 -35.42 -23.62
CA ALA A 3 -5.43 -34.35 -24.45
C ALA A 3 -3.90 -34.45 -24.46
N ASP A 4 -3.33 -34.45 -25.64
CA ASP A 4 -1.90 -34.47 -25.91
C ASP A 4 -1.35 -33.06 -25.56
N ASP A 5 -0.75 -32.92 -24.38
CA ASP A 5 -0.06 -31.73 -23.89
C ASP A 5 1.39 -31.67 -24.47
N SER A 6 1.55 -31.90 -25.74
CA SER A 6 2.81 -31.54 -26.40
C SER A 6 2.91 -30.02 -26.46
N PRO A 7 4.02 -29.38 -25.99
CA PRO A 7 4.17 -27.93 -26.06
C PRO A 7 4.19 -27.50 -27.53
N GLY A 8 3.06 -26.99 -28.02
CA GLY A 8 2.96 -26.38 -29.34
C GLY A 8 4.03 -25.31 -29.49
N HIS A 9 4.80 -25.36 -30.56
CA HIS A 9 5.78 -24.33 -30.90
C HIS A 9 5.05 -22.99 -31.05
N VAL A 10 5.10 -22.13 -30.02
CA VAL A 10 4.60 -20.75 -30.08
C VAL A 10 5.57 -19.99 -30.98
N SER A 11 5.12 -19.59 -32.17
CA SER A 11 5.89 -18.73 -33.09
C SER A 11 5.50 -17.28 -32.83
N LEU A 12 6.47 -16.47 -32.42
CA LEU A 12 6.33 -15.02 -32.33
C LEU A 12 6.60 -14.38 -33.69
N ASP A 13 6.00 -13.22 -33.97
CA ASP A 13 6.44 -12.41 -35.08
C ASP A 13 7.89 -11.93 -34.86
N PRO A 14 8.65 -11.61 -35.94
CA PRO A 14 10.09 -11.31 -35.81
C PRO A 14 10.43 -10.16 -34.84
N SER A 15 9.60 -9.13 -34.77
CA SER A 15 9.84 -7.97 -33.89
C SER A 15 9.59 -8.31 -32.42
N THR A 16 8.51 -9.04 -32.15
CA THR A 16 8.19 -9.55 -30.82
C THR A 16 9.24 -10.57 -30.35
N GLN A 17 9.72 -11.45 -31.26
CA GLN A 17 10.79 -12.40 -30.95
C GLN A 17 12.08 -11.68 -30.56
N GLN A 18 12.49 -10.68 -31.35
CA GLN A 18 13.70 -9.89 -31.04
C GLN A 18 13.58 -9.18 -29.68
N SER A 19 12.45 -8.56 -29.40
CA SER A 19 12.20 -7.91 -28.11
C SER A 19 12.23 -8.90 -26.95
N PHE A 20 11.63 -10.09 -27.14
CA PHE A 20 11.67 -11.18 -26.16
C PHE A 20 13.10 -11.61 -25.88
N ASP A 21 13.90 -11.89 -26.93
CA ASP A 21 15.26 -12.40 -26.78
C ASP A 21 16.17 -11.38 -26.05
N LEU A 22 16.07 -10.08 -26.40
CA LEU A 22 16.81 -9.01 -25.72
C LEU A 22 16.44 -8.91 -24.22
N ARG A 23 15.16 -8.96 -23.90
CA ARG A 23 14.71 -8.91 -22.50
C ARG A 23 15.07 -10.20 -21.75
N TRP A 24 14.97 -11.36 -22.40
CA TRP A 24 15.37 -12.64 -21.82
C TRP A 24 16.86 -12.62 -21.45
N GLU A 25 17.74 -12.20 -22.37
CA GLU A 25 19.18 -12.09 -22.10
C GLU A 25 19.48 -11.10 -20.96
N HIS A 26 18.75 -10.00 -20.90
CA HIS A 26 18.93 -8.98 -19.87
C HIS A 26 18.54 -9.49 -18.47
N TYR A 27 17.39 -10.15 -18.34
CA TYR A 27 16.85 -10.54 -17.04
C TYR A 27 17.28 -11.94 -16.58
N LEU A 28 17.74 -12.80 -17.49
CA LEU A 28 18.12 -14.19 -17.21
C LEU A 28 19.15 -14.34 -16.07
N PRO A 29 20.22 -13.54 -15.96
CA PRO A 29 21.22 -13.72 -14.92
C PRO A 29 20.63 -13.59 -13.49
N ASP A 30 19.82 -12.58 -13.26
CA ASP A 30 19.19 -12.36 -11.96
C ASP A 30 18.10 -13.42 -11.67
N LEU A 31 17.29 -13.74 -12.68
CA LEU A 31 16.27 -14.79 -12.60
C LEU A 31 16.91 -16.16 -12.26
N TRP A 32 17.97 -16.54 -12.96
CA TRP A 32 18.69 -17.79 -12.71
C TRP A 32 19.27 -17.88 -11.30
N ILE A 33 19.89 -16.80 -10.83
CA ILE A 33 20.47 -16.75 -9.47
C ILE A 33 19.37 -16.95 -8.41
N GLY A 34 18.24 -16.26 -8.55
CA GLY A 34 17.10 -16.39 -7.62
C GLY A 34 16.54 -17.80 -7.61
N LEU A 35 16.23 -18.37 -8.78
CA LEU A 35 15.70 -19.73 -8.92
C LEU A 35 16.67 -20.77 -8.36
N SER A 36 17.97 -20.63 -8.63
CA SER A 36 18.99 -21.60 -8.14
C SER A 36 19.08 -21.59 -6.62
N ARG A 37 18.88 -20.44 -5.97
CA ARG A 37 18.92 -20.33 -4.50
C ARG A 37 17.67 -20.91 -3.84
N VAL A 38 16.52 -20.71 -4.46
CA VAL A 38 15.24 -21.17 -3.92
C VAL A 38 14.99 -22.64 -4.23
N TYR A 39 15.24 -23.06 -5.48
CA TYR A 39 14.85 -24.39 -5.96
C TYR A 39 16.01 -25.38 -6.18
N GLY A 40 17.26 -24.93 -6.05
CA GLY A 40 18.44 -25.81 -6.15
C GLY A 40 18.46 -26.62 -7.46
N ASP A 41 18.52 -27.93 -7.35
CA ASP A 41 18.59 -28.84 -8.51
C ASP A 41 17.37 -28.78 -9.45
N ARG A 42 16.24 -28.24 -9.00
CA ARG A 42 15.02 -28.04 -9.83
C ARG A 42 15.03 -26.72 -10.62
N ALA A 43 16.05 -25.89 -10.46
CA ALA A 43 16.09 -24.56 -11.07
C ALA A 43 16.10 -24.58 -12.61
N ASP A 44 16.85 -25.52 -13.22
CA ASP A 44 16.93 -25.67 -14.70
C ASP A 44 15.58 -26.03 -15.30
N GLU A 45 14.91 -27.04 -14.74
CA GLU A 45 13.58 -27.45 -15.18
C GLU A 45 12.56 -26.31 -15.00
N THR A 46 12.60 -25.64 -13.85
CA THR A 46 11.74 -24.50 -13.54
C THR A 46 11.96 -23.36 -14.55
N LEU A 47 13.21 -23.05 -14.89
CA LEU A 47 13.55 -22.02 -15.88
C LEU A 47 13.00 -22.34 -17.28
N GLN A 48 13.07 -23.62 -17.70
CA GLN A 48 12.50 -24.04 -18.99
C GLN A 48 10.98 -23.85 -19.02
N ARG A 49 10.29 -24.18 -17.94
CA ARG A 49 8.84 -23.97 -17.80
C ARG A 49 8.48 -22.49 -17.81
N ILE A 50 9.22 -21.67 -17.06
CA ILE A 50 9.07 -20.21 -17.05
C ILE A 50 9.21 -19.68 -18.49
N ARG A 51 10.24 -20.09 -19.23
CA ARG A 51 10.45 -19.65 -20.61
C ARG A 51 9.27 -19.99 -21.52
N ALA A 52 8.69 -21.19 -21.37
CA ALA A 52 7.52 -21.59 -22.14
C ALA A 52 6.29 -20.74 -21.83
N ILE A 53 6.03 -20.46 -20.55
CA ILE A 53 4.95 -19.55 -20.10
C ILE A 53 5.16 -18.16 -20.72
N LEU A 54 6.34 -17.58 -20.59
CA LEU A 54 6.64 -16.23 -21.06
C LEU A 54 6.52 -16.10 -22.58
N LEU A 55 6.97 -17.08 -23.35
CA LEU A 55 6.79 -17.09 -24.82
C LEU A 55 5.30 -17.07 -25.20
N LYS A 56 4.49 -17.94 -24.56
CA LYS A 56 3.04 -17.96 -24.76
C LYS A 56 2.41 -16.60 -24.45
N ARG A 57 2.71 -16.04 -23.29
CA ARG A 57 2.10 -14.78 -22.83
C ARG A 57 2.59 -13.55 -23.60
N CYS A 58 3.82 -13.59 -24.12
CA CYS A 58 4.34 -12.55 -25.02
C CYS A 58 3.60 -12.55 -26.36
N ALA A 59 3.25 -13.75 -26.90
CA ALA A 59 2.43 -13.86 -28.09
C ALA A 59 1.00 -13.30 -27.92
N GLU A 60 0.47 -13.40 -26.69
CA GLU A 60 -0.88 -12.96 -26.34
C GLU A 60 -0.95 -11.49 -25.93
N ARG A 61 0.20 -10.79 -25.79
CA ARG A 61 0.22 -9.40 -25.31
C ARG A 61 -0.38 -8.44 -26.35
N PRO A 62 -1.42 -7.64 -25.99
CA PRO A 62 -2.06 -6.69 -26.89
C PRO A 62 -1.10 -5.60 -27.39
N ASP A 63 -1.30 -5.13 -28.62
CA ASP A 63 -0.41 -4.14 -29.26
C ASP A 63 -0.46 -2.75 -28.58
N ASP A 64 -1.58 -2.35 -28.00
CA ASP A 64 -1.67 -1.12 -27.20
C ASP A 64 -0.82 -1.20 -25.93
N LEU A 65 -0.77 -2.38 -25.30
CA LEU A 65 0.08 -2.63 -24.13
C LEU A 65 1.57 -2.74 -24.51
N LYS A 66 1.90 -3.28 -25.69
CA LYS A 66 3.30 -3.24 -26.21
C LYS A 66 3.77 -1.79 -26.39
N ARG A 67 2.91 -0.91 -26.93
CA ARG A 67 3.22 0.53 -27.03
C ARG A 67 3.39 1.20 -25.67
N LEU A 68 2.57 0.86 -24.67
CA LEU A 68 2.75 1.33 -23.30
C LEU A 68 4.09 0.88 -22.72
N ASP A 69 4.47 -0.39 -22.94
CA ASP A 69 5.75 -0.92 -22.52
C ASP A 69 6.93 -0.14 -23.10
N GLU A 70 6.88 0.17 -24.40
CA GLU A 70 7.91 0.96 -25.08
C GLU A 70 7.99 2.39 -24.54
N ALA A 71 6.84 3.05 -24.35
CA ALA A 71 6.79 4.40 -23.78
C ALA A 71 7.41 4.46 -22.38
N ARG A 72 7.11 3.49 -21.52
CA ARG A 72 7.64 3.43 -20.16
C ARG A 72 9.09 2.98 -20.06
N LEU A 73 9.60 2.24 -21.04
CA LEU A 73 11.04 1.98 -21.13
C LEU A 73 11.83 3.24 -21.47
N LEU A 74 11.21 4.21 -22.19
CA LEU A 74 11.80 5.52 -22.46
C LEU A 74 11.64 6.50 -21.29
N GLU A 75 10.62 6.33 -20.47
CA GLU A 75 10.33 7.12 -19.27
C GLU A 75 10.25 6.18 -18.04
N PRO A 76 11.36 5.60 -17.61
CA PRO A 76 11.36 4.54 -16.59
C PRO A 76 10.97 5.03 -15.19
N ASP A 77 10.99 6.33 -14.95
CA ASP A 77 10.61 7.02 -13.73
C ASP A 77 9.12 7.43 -13.67
N TRP A 78 8.28 6.90 -14.58
CA TRP A 78 6.86 7.23 -14.68
C TRP A 78 6.10 7.13 -13.34
N LEU A 79 6.47 6.16 -12.49
CA LEU A 79 5.88 5.96 -11.18
C LEU A 79 6.38 6.96 -10.12
N GLN A 80 7.47 7.67 -10.42
CA GLN A 80 8.14 8.59 -9.51
C GLN A 80 7.79 10.06 -9.73
N GLN A 81 7.00 10.35 -10.78
CA GLN A 81 6.65 11.71 -11.16
C GLN A 81 5.84 12.44 -10.07
N PRO A 82 6.04 13.74 -9.85
CA PRO A 82 5.24 14.53 -8.91
C PRO A 82 3.73 14.44 -9.17
N THR A 83 3.35 14.21 -10.42
CA THR A 83 1.95 14.05 -10.84
C THR A 83 1.33 12.71 -10.48
N MET A 84 2.11 11.76 -9.95
CA MET A 84 1.61 10.43 -9.56
C MET A 84 0.86 10.54 -8.23
N ILE A 85 -0.46 10.66 -8.29
CA ILE A 85 -1.38 10.66 -7.16
C ILE A 85 -2.17 9.37 -7.19
N GLY A 86 -2.19 8.66 -6.07
CA GLY A 86 -2.92 7.41 -5.90
C GLY A 86 -4.27 7.62 -5.22
N TYR A 87 -5.24 6.82 -5.64
CA TYR A 87 -6.56 6.70 -5.03
C TYR A 87 -6.90 5.23 -4.81
N ALA A 88 -7.36 4.86 -3.63
CA ALA A 88 -7.64 3.48 -3.26
C ALA A 88 -9.10 3.30 -2.86
N THR A 89 -9.75 2.23 -3.34
CA THR A 89 -11.17 1.98 -3.09
C THR A 89 -11.57 0.53 -3.33
N TYR A 90 -12.68 0.11 -2.72
CA TYR A 90 -13.45 -1.05 -3.16
C TYR A 90 -14.34 -0.66 -4.34
N THR A 91 -14.36 -1.48 -5.40
CA THR A 91 -15.12 -1.20 -6.63
C THR A 91 -16.63 -1.09 -6.38
N ASP A 92 -17.18 -2.03 -5.62
CA ASP A 92 -18.61 -2.05 -5.26
C ASP A 92 -19.01 -0.84 -4.41
N HIS A 93 -18.14 -0.41 -3.49
CA HIS A 93 -18.40 0.76 -2.65
C HIS A 93 -18.24 2.09 -3.40
N PHE A 94 -17.39 2.14 -4.43
CA PHE A 94 -17.18 3.34 -5.24
C PHE A 94 -18.25 3.52 -6.31
N SER A 95 -18.56 2.45 -7.06
CA SER A 95 -19.37 2.56 -8.28
C SER A 95 -20.29 1.36 -8.55
N GLY A 96 -20.31 0.36 -7.67
CA GLY A 96 -21.07 -0.86 -7.81
C GLY A 96 -20.40 -1.92 -8.71
N THR A 97 -19.82 -1.52 -9.85
CA THR A 97 -19.20 -2.45 -10.81
C THR A 97 -17.97 -1.83 -11.47
N LEU A 98 -17.16 -2.66 -12.16
CA LEU A 98 -16.01 -2.18 -12.96
C LEU A 98 -16.46 -1.15 -14.02
N LYS A 99 -17.58 -1.38 -14.69
CA LYS A 99 -18.14 -0.42 -15.67
C LYS A 99 -18.53 0.91 -15.03
N GLY A 100 -19.10 0.86 -13.83
CA GLY A 100 -19.53 2.05 -13.10
C GLY A 100 -18.39 3.01 -12.75
N ILE A 101 -17.13 2.52 -12.67
CA ILE A 101 -15.96 3.39 -12.45
C ILE A 101 -15.86 4.45 -13.55
N SER A 102 -16.18 4.10 -14.79
CA SER A 102 -16.15 5.03 -15.92
C SER A 102 -17.12 6.22 -15.76
N ASP A 103 -18.20 6.07 -15.00
CA ASP A 103 -19.16 7.14 -14.73
C ASP A 103 -18.62 8.20 -13.74
N HIS A 104 -17.51 7.88 -13.08
CA HIS A 104 -16.88 8.73 -12.06
C HIS A 104 -15.44 9.14 -12.39
N LEU A 105 -15.02 8.98 -13.65
CA LEU A 105 -13.67 9.36 -14.11
C LEU A 105 -13.39 10.85 -13.93
N ASP A 106 -14.40 11.71 -14.12
CA ASP A 106 -14.26 13.15 -13.92
C ASP A 106 -13.78 13.47 -12.50
N HIS A 107 -14.35 12.79 -11.48
CA HIS A 107 -13.92 12.95 -10.09
C HIS A 107 -12.44 12.56 -9.89
N LEU A 108 -12.03 11.40 -10.43
CA LEU A 108 -10.65 10.94 -10.34
C LEU A 108 -9.67 11.87 -11.08
N CYS A 109 -10.06 12.35 -12.26
CA CYS A 109 -9.27 13.30 -13.04
C CYS A 109 -9.17 14.66 -12.34
N ASP A 110 -10.26 15.16 -11.76
CA ASP A 110 -10.29 16.39 -10.98
C ASP A 110 -9.42 16.34 -9.73
N MET A 111 -9.32 15.16 -9.10
CA MET A 111 -8.34 14.89 -8.02
C MET A 111 -6.91 14.77 -8.52
N GLY A 112 -6.68 14.69 -9.84
CA GLY A 112 -5.36 14.48 -10.40
C GLY A 112 -4.86 13.04 -10.24
N VAL A 113 -5.75 12.07 -10.06
CA VAL A 113 -5.41 10.65 -9.89
C VAL A 113 -4.71 10.10 -11.13
N ARG A 114 -3.60 9.39 -10.92
CA ARG A 114 -2.83 8.68 -11.96
C ARG A 114 -2.57 7.21 -11.60
N TYR A 115 -2.96 6.80 -10.40
CA TYR A 115 -2.76 5.48 -9.83
C TYR A 115 -4.04 5.08 -9.11
N LEU A 116 -4.88 4.25 -9.74
CA LEU A 116 -6.13 3.77 -9.15
C LEU A 116 -5.94 2.37 -8.60
N HIS A 117 -6.00 2.24 -7.28
CA HIS A 117 -5.91 0.95 -6.60
C HIS A 117 -7.31 0.45 -6.28
N LEU A 118 -7.72 -0.61 -6.96
CA LEU A 118 -8.95 -1.33 -6.67
C LEU A 118 -8.64 -2.51 -5.75
N MET A 119 -9.29 -2.54 -4.58
CA MET A 119 -9.23 -3.64 -3.62
C MET A 119 -9.63 -4.95 -4.31
N PRO A 120 -9.40 -6.14 -3.69
CA PRO A 120 -9.41 -7.41 -4.39
C PRO A 120 -10.55 -7.60 -5.38
N LEU A 121 -10.20 -7.84 -6.64
CA LEU A 121 -11.15 -7.99 -7.76
C LEU A 121 -11.44 -9.45 -8.12
N LEU A 122 -10.56 -10.39 -7.72
CA LEU A 122 -10.70 -11.80 -8.05
C LEU A 122 -11.81 -12.44 -7.22
N GLN A 123 -12.37 -13.54 -7.73
CA GLN A 123 -13.50 -14.21 -7.10
C GLN A 123 -13.15 -14.74 -5.72
N PRO A 124 -13.68 -14.18 -4.62
CA PRO A 124 -13.47 -14.69 -3.29
C PRO A 124 -14.37 -15.90 -2.99
N ARG A 125 -14.14 -16.53 -1.84
CA ARG A 125 -15.07 -17.53 -1.29
C ARG A 125 -16.43 -16.91 -0.98
N GLN A 126 -17.46 -17.74 -0.85
CA GLN A 126 -18.78 -17.31 -0.42
C GLN A 126 -18.93 -17.41 1.11
N GLY A 127 -19.78 -16.56 1.68
CA GLY A 127 -20.03 -16.50 3.11
C GLY A 127 -18.99 -15.63 3.84
N THR A 128 -18.61 -16.03 5.04
CA THR A 128 -17.58 -15.31 5.82
C THR A 128 -16.27 -15.27 5.03
N GLU A 129 -15.78 -14.08 4.79
CA GLU A 129 -14.57 -13.86 4.00
C GLU A 129 -13.83 -12.63 4.55
N ASP A 130 -12.64 -12.31 4.05
CA ASP A 130 -11.77 -11.25 4.55
C ASP A 130 -11.64 -10.13 3.51
N GLY A 131 -12.73 -9.39 3.23
CA GLY A 131 -12.68 -8.24 2.33
C GLY A 131 -12.21 -8.53 0.89
N GLY A 132 -12.44 -9.77 0.40
CA GLY A 132 -11.98 -10.23 -0.91
C GLY A 132 -10.62 -10.94 -0.90
N TYR A 133 -9.94 -11.00 0.25
CA TYR A 133 -8.59 -11.58 0.36
C TYR A 133 -8.59 -13.13 0.45
N ALA A 134 -9.73 -13.79 0.60
CA ALA A 134 -9.85 -15.25 0.52
C ALA A 134 -10.24 -15.69 -0.90
N VAL A 135 -9.27 -15.73 -1.84
CA VAL A 135 -9.53 -15.99 -3.26
C VAL A 135 -9.85 -17.46 -3.51
N ALA A 136 -11.03 -17.72 -4.09
CA ALA A 136 -11.48 -19.05 -4.49
C ALA A 136 -11.21 -19.33 -5.98
N ASP A 137 -11.08 -18.30 -6.83
CA ASP A 137 -10.71 -18.45 -8.24
C ASP A 137 -9.91 -17.22 -8.71
N HIS A 138 -8.64 -17.44 -9.04
CA HIS A 138 -7.74 -16.41 -9.56
C HIS A 138 -7.96 -16.05 -11.04
N ARG A 139 -8.78 -16.80 -11.76
CA ARG A 139 -9.00 -16.62 -13.20
C ARG A 139 -10.32 -15.93 -13.52
N THR A 140 -11.10 -15.58 -12.49
CA THR A 140 -12.41 -14.97 -12.61
C THR A 140 -12.47 -13.70 -11.76
N ILE A 141 -13.02 -12.65 -12.31
CA ILE A 141 -13.40 -11.45 -11.54
C ILE A 141 -14.60 -11.79 -10.67
N ARG A 142 -14.71 -11.20 -9.49
CA ARG A 142 -15.87 -11.25 -8.62
C ARG A 142 -17.13 -10.95 -9.43
N THR A 143 -18.05 -11.91 -9.49
CA THR A 143 -19.15 -11.94 -10.48
C THR A 143 -20.11 -10.77 -10.39
N ASP A 144 -20.23 -10.14 -9.23
CA ASP A 144 -21.02 -8.92 -9.03
C ASP A 144 -20.33 -7.65 -9.54
N LEU A 145 -19.00 -7.67 -9.69
CA LEU A 145 -18.22 -6.54 -10.22
C LEU A 145 -18.14 -6.54 -11.74
N GLY A 146 -18.17 -7.72 -12.38
CA GLY A 146 -18.06 -7.85 -13.83
C GLY A 146 -17.27 -9.09 -14.28
N THR A 147 -16.63 -8.97 -15.43
CA THR A 147 -15.88 -10.04 -16.10
C THR A 147 -14.42 -9.64 -16.36
N MET A 148 -13.61 -10.59 -16.81
CA MET A 148 -12.23 -10.30 -17.26
C MET A 148 -12.19 -9.39 -18.50
N ASP A 149 -13.22 -9.40 -19.33
CA ASP A 149 -13.34 -8.48 -20.46
C ASP A 149 -13.73 -7.07 -19.98
N ASP A 150 -14.61 -6.94 -18.97
CA ASP A 150 -14.89 -5.65 -18.32
C ASP A 150 -13.65 -5.05 -17.65
N LEU A 151 -12.77 -5.89 -17.09
CA LEU A 151 -11.48 -5.44 -16.57
C LEU A 151 -10.59 -4.87 -17.69
N ALA A 152 -10.50 -5.56 -18.84
CA ALA A 152 -9.71 -5.09 -19.97
C ALA A 152 -10.25 -3.77 -20.54
N ASP A 153 -11.58 -3.62 -20.66
CA ASP A 153 -12.24 -2.40 -21.11
C ASP A 153 -11.99 -1.24 -20.13
N LEU A 154 -12.11 -1.50 -18.83
CA LEU A 154 -11.80 -0.50 -17.79
C LEU A 154 -10.35 -0.04 -17.87
N THR A 155 -9.39 -0.96 -17.94
CA THR A 155 -7.96 -0.60 -18.00
C THR A 155 -7.63 0.21 -19.26
N ALA A 156 -8.25 -0.11 -20.41
CA ALA A 156 -8.09 0.69 -21.62
C ALA A 156 -8.65 2.11 -21.45
N THR A 157 -9.81 2.23 -20.80
CA THR A 157 -10.44 3.53 -20.50
C THR A 157 -9.60 4.34 -19.53
N LEU A 158 -9.10 3.75 -18.45
CA LEU A 158 -8.21 4.40 -17.47
C LEU A 158 -6.93 4.92 -18.14
N ARG A 159 -6.28 4.10 -18.98
CA ARG A 159 -5.07 4.50 -19.72
C ARG A 159 -5.31 5.68 -20.66
N ALA A 160 -6.48 5.74 -21.30
CA ALA A 160 -6.86 6.90 -22.14
C ALA A 160 -6.92 8.22 -21.33
N HIS A 161 -7.13 8.14 -20.00
CA HIS A 161 -7.10 9.28 -19.08
C HIS A 161 -5.77 9.39 -18.32
N GLY A 162 -4.77 8.57 -18.66
CA GLY A 162 -3.45 8.57 -18.01
C GLY A 162 -3.48 8.01 -16.60
N ILE A 163 -4.42 7.13 -16.29
CA ILE A 163 -4.57 6.45 -14.99
C ILE A 163 -4.13 4.99 -15.13
N SER A 164 -3.20 4.56 -14.27
CA SER A 164 -2.72 3.18 -14.17
C SER A 164 -3.58 2.40 -13.19
N LEU A 165 -3.99 1.18 -13.57
CA LEU A 165 -4.70 0.29 -12.65
C LEU A 165 -3.71 -0.49 -11.78
N VAL A 166 -4.00 -0.49 -10.48
CA VAL A 166 -3.36 -1.30 -9.45
C VAL A 166 -4.34 -2.33 -8.94
N MET A 167 -3.86 -3.56 -8.78
CA MET A 167 -4.67 -4.67 -8.33
C MET A 167 -3.95 -5.47 -7.25
N ASP A 168 -4.70 -5.90 -6.23
CA ASP A 168 -4.21 -6.84 -5.23
C ASP A 168 -3.98 -8.22 -5.85
N LEU A 169 -2.84 -8.81 -5.55
CA LEU A 169 -2.53 -10.20 -5.82
C LEU A 169 -2.16 -10.89 -4.52
N ILE A 170 -3.06 -11.74 -4.06
CA ILE A 170 -2.91 -12.49 -2.82
C ILE A 170 -1.94 -13.65 -3.08
N VAL A 171 -0.70 -13.52 -2.59
CA VAL A 171 0.38 -14.47 -2.91
C VAL A 171 0.67 -15.47 -1.79
N ASN A 172 0.26 -15.19 -0.55
CA ASN A 172 0.52 -16.08 0.57
C ASN A 172 -0.44 -17.26 0.64
N HIS A 173 -1.71 -17.07 0.33
CA HIS A 173 -2.76 -18.06 0.57
C HIS A 173 -3.85 -18.04 -0.51
N VAL A 174 -4.69 -19.07 -0.47
CA VAL A 174 -5.94 -19.18 -1.25
C VAL A 174 -7.08 -19.59 -0.32
N ALA A 175 -8.32 -19.38 -0.74
CA ALA A 175 -9.47 -19.89 -0.01
C ALA A 175 -9.47 -21.42 0.05
N ALA A 176 -9.98 -21.99 1.13
CA ALA A 176 -10.17 -23.44 1.29
C ALA A 176 -11.09 -24.06 0.20
N GLU A 177 -11.88 -23.24 -0.50
CA GLU A 177 -12.71 -23.63 -1.64
C GLU A 177 -12.01 -23.49 -2.99
N HIS A 178 -10.77 -23.01 -3.04
CA HIS A 178 -9.99 -22.90 -4.28
C HIS A 178 -9.85 -24.28 -4.98
N GLU A 179 -9.78 -24.29 -6.31
CA GLU A 179 -9.65 -25.54 -7.07
C GLU A 179 -8.46 -26.38 -6.60
N TRP A 180 -7.33 -25.75 -6.26
CA TRP A 180 -6.15 -26.45 -5.77
C TRP A 180 -6.42 -27.13 -4.42
N ALA A 181 -7.10 -26.48 -3.49
CA ALA A 181 -7.47 -27.06 -2.20
C ALA A 181 -8.47 -28.21 -2.35
N ARG A 182 -9.48 -28.07 -3.24
CA ARG A 182 -10.42 -29.16 -3.56
C ARG A 182 -9.72 -30.39 -4.13
N ARG A 183 -8.73 -30.18 -5.02
CA ARG A 183 -7.94 -31.29 -5.59
C ARG A 183 -7.00 -31.93 -4.56
N ALA A 184 -6.45 -31.14 -3.64
CA ALA A 184 -5.66 -31.64 -2.52
C ALA A 184 -6.49 -32.54 -1.60
N ARG A 185 -7.72 -32.12 -1.24
CA ARG A 185 -8.70 -32.95 -0.51
C ARG A 185 -9.08 -34.22 -1.25
N ALA A 186 -9.19 -34.16 -2.58
CA ALA A 186 -9.42 -35.34 -3.41
C ALA A 186 -8.21 -36.29 -3.50
N GLY A 187 -7.14 -36.08 -2.75
CA GLY A 187 -5.95 -36.92 -2.67
C GLY A 187 -4.99 -36.77 -3.84
N GLN A 188 -5.11 -35.73 -4.68
CA GLN A 188 -4.19 -35.51 -5.78
C GLN A 188 -2.87 -34.94 -5.26
N GLN A 189 -1.81 -35.74 -5.26
CA GLN A 189 -0.52 -35.40 -4.64
C GLN A 189 0.07 -34.09 -5.18
N LYS A 190 0.01 -33.86 -6.49
CA LYS A 190 0.45 -32.59 -7.09
C LYS A 190 -0.11 -31.35 -6.35
N TYR A 191 -1.39 -31.36 -6.02
CA TYR A 191 -2.07 -30.23 -5.37
C TYR A 191 -1.92 -30.24 -3.85
N ARG A 192 -1.70 -31.42 -3.23
CA ARG A 192 -1.29 -31.47 -1.81
C ARG A 192 0.05 -30.78 -1.61
N ASP A 193 0.98 -30.92 -2.56
CA ASP A 193 2.31 -30.29 -2.52
C ASP A 193 2.27 -28.77 -2.73
N TYR A 194 1.09 -28.19 -3.10
CA TYR A 194 0.90 -26.74 -3.17
C TYR A 194 0.70 -26.10 -1.80
N PHE A 195 0.44 -26.90 -0.76
CA PHE A 195 0.15 -26.44 0.60
C PHE A 195 1.12 -27.06 1.61
N HIS A 196 1.16 -26.48 2.80
CA HIS A 196 1.82 -27.07 3.95
C HIS A 196 0.79 -27.87 4.74
N ILE A 197 0.82 -29.19 4.64
CA ILE A 197 -0.09 -30.12 5.33
C ILE A 197 0.72 -31.02 6.24
N LEU A 198 0.56 -30.88 7.55
CA LEU A 198 1.27 -31.65 8.57
C LEU A 198 0.44 -32.87 9.01
N SER A 199 1.11 -33.96 9.35
CA SER A 199 0.43 -35.22 9.65
C SER A 199 0.21 -35.44 11.14
N THR A 200 0.98 -34.78 12.00
CA THR A 200 0.98 -35.03 13.47
C THR A 200 0.89 -33.73 14.26
N GLN A 201 0.33 -33.84 15.48
CA GLN A 201 0.29 -32.72 16.42
C GLN A 201 1.70 -32.29 16.85
N ASP A 202 2.64 -33.22 16.99
CA ASP A 202 4.03 -32.91 17.35
C ASP A 202 4.71 -32.01 16.31
N GLU A 203 4.39 -32.18 15.03
CA GLU A 203 4.86 -31.27 13.96
C GLU A 203 4.26 -29.88 14.12
N VAL A 204 2.95 -29.79 14.35
CA VAL A 204 2.26 -28.51 14.63
C VAL A 204 2.91 -27.81 15.81
N ASP A 205 3.04 -28.49 16.93
CA ASP A 205 3.63 -27.93 18.16
C ASP A 205 5.09 -27.45 17.95
N ALA A 206 5.83 -28.11 17.06
CA ALA A 206 7.19 -27.70 16.73
C ALA A 206 7.23 -26.39 15.92
N TRP A 207 6.29 -26.18 15.01
CA TRP A 207 6.16 -24.95 14.23
C TRP A 207 5.62 -23.79 15.05
N GLU A 208 4.53 -23.99 15.82
CA GLU A 208 3.84 -22.95 16.62
C GLU A 208 4.74 -22.24 17.62
N LYS A 209 5.84 -22.86 18.08
CA LYS A 209 6.75 -22.27 19.07
C LYS A 209 7.28 -20.88 18.71
N ASN A 210 7.38 -20.56 17.43
CA ASN A 210 8.00 -19.33 16.97
C ASN A 210 7.08 -18.49 16.06
N LEU A 211 5.90 -19.01 15.73
CA LEU A 211 4.98 -18.32 14.82
C LEU A 211 4.21 -17.22 15.56
N PRO A 212 4.03 -16.04 14.95
CA PRO A 212 3.15 -15.03 15.48
C PRO A 212 1.68 -15.42 15.28
N ASP A 213 0.84 -15.00 16.18
CA ASP A 213 -0.60 -15.06 16.04
C ASP A 213 -1.09 -13.72 15.46
N VAL A 214 -1.53 -13.72 14.20
CA VAL A 214 -1.84 -12.48 13.48
C VAL A 214 -3.19 -11.90 13.88
N PHE A 215 -4.19 -12.78 14.09
CA PHE A 215 -5.54 -12.41 14.51
C PHE A 215 -5.94 -13.13 15.82
N PRO A 216 -5.37 -12.72 16.98
CA PRO A 216 -5.54 -13.44 18.24
C PRO A 216 -6.98 -13.48 18.74
N ASP A 217 -7.88 -12.59 18.31
CA ASP A 217 -9.26 -12.52 18.80
C ASP A 217 -10.18 -13.55 18.14
N PHE A 218 -9.92 -13.94 16.89
CA PHE A 218 -10.83 -14.82 16.13
C PHE A 218 -10.16 -15.95 15.33
N ALA A 219 -8.84 -15.93 15.17
CA ALA A 219 -8.08 -16.97 14.49
C ALA A 219 -6.86 -17.36 15.34
N HIS A 220 -7.06 -18.30 16.27
CA HIS A 220 -6.01 -18.76 17.16
C HIS A 220 -5.15 -19.85 16.52
N GLY A 221 -3.82 -19.63 16.53
CA GLY A 221 -2.85 -20.53 15.93
C GLY A 221 -2.75 -20.39 14.41
N ASN A 222 -1.84 -21.17 13.82
CA ASN A 222 -1.53 -21.11 12.39
C ASN A 222 -1.90 -22.39 11.64
N PHE A 223 -2.59 -23.32 12.27
CA PHE A 223 -2.96 -24.60 11.66
C PHE A 223 -4.40 -24.97 11.94
N THR A 224 -5.10 -25.44 10.91
CA THR A 224 -6.46 -25.96 11.00
C THR A 224 -6.50 -27.44 10.54
N TRP A 225 -7.26 -28.29 11.26
CA TRP A 225 -7.43 -29.67 10.86
C TRP A 225 -8.41 -29.80 9.69
N ASP A 226 -8.03 -30.51 8.65
CA ASP A 226 -8.90 -30.80 7.51
C ASP A 226 -9.14 -32.31 7.41
N ASP A 227 -10.41 -32.71 7.54
CA ASP A 227 -10.81 -34.14 7.57
C ASP A 227 -10.57 -34.85 6.24
N ASP A 228 -10.70 -34.16 5.10
CA ASP A 228 -10.47 -34.76 3.80
C ASP A 228 -8.98 -34.93 3.52
N CYS A 229 -8.18 -33.98 3.95
CA CYS A 229 -6.72 -34.08 3.86
C CYS A 229 -6.12 -35.00 4.94
N GLN A 230 -6.86 -35.36 5.98
CA GLN A 230 -6.36 -36.08 7.16
C GLN A 230 -5.06 -35.47 7.70
N GLY A 231 -5.05 -34.15 7.87
CA GLY A 231 -3.87 -33.40 8.30
C GLY A 231 -4.17 -31.97 8.69
N TRP A 232 -3.17 -31.36 9.33
CA TRP A 232 -3.17 -29.96 9.74
C TRP A 232 -2.68 -29.09 8.60
N VAL A 233 -3.57 -28.26 8.07
CA VAL A 233 -3.25 -27.31 6.98
C VAL A 233 -2.80 -26.00 7.59
N TRP A 234 -1.74 -25.43 7.06
CA TRP A 234 -1.26 -24.12 7.46
C TRP A 234 -2.22 -23.02 7.02
N ALA A 235 -2.63 -22.15 7.95
CA ALA A 235 -3.56 -21.05 7.76
C ALA A 235 -3.13 -19.87 8.65
N THR A 236 -2.21 -19.04 8.15
CA THR A 236 -1.60 -17.93 8.93
C THR A 236 -2.62 -16.88 9.38
N PHE A 237 -3.69 -16.65 8.60
CA PHE A 237 -4.66 -15.60 8.86
C PHE A 237 -5.98 -16.19 9.38
N ASN A 238 -6.82 -16.70 8.51
CA ASN A 238 -8.08 -17.34 8.89
C ASN A 238 -8.04 -18.82 8.52
N GLU A 239 -8.81 -19.65 9.23
CA GLU A 239 -8.88 -21.11 9.00
C GLU A 239 -9.24 -21.50 7.56
N PHE A 240 -9.93 -20.60 6.85
CA PHE A 240 -10.33 -20.77 5.46
C PHE A 240 -9.32 -20.20 4.46
N GLN A 241 -8.17 -19.65 4.90
CA GLN A 241 -7.09 -19.09 4.08
C GLN A 241 -5.86 -20.01 4.15
N TRP A 242 -5.75 -20.95 3.19
CA TRP A 242 -4.71 -21.97 3.18
C TRP A 242 -3.42 -21.45 2.57
N ASP A 243 -2.35 -21.46 3.36
CA ASP A 243 -1.04 -20.94 2.96
C ASP A 243 -0.38 -21.81 1.88
N LEU A 244 0.19 -21.16 0.88
CA LEU A 244 0.82 -21.78 -0.27
C LEU A 244 2.28 -22.16 0.00
N ASN A 245 2.68 -23.28 -0.54
CA ASN A 245 4.05 -23.79 -0.47
C ASN A 245 4.92 -23.23 -1.61
N TRP A 246 5.53 -22.09 -1.42
CA TRP A 246 6.43 -21.47 -2.40
C TRP A 246 7.76 -22.22 -2.59
N ALA A 247 8.09 -23.21 -1.76
CA ALA A 247 9.19 -24.14 -2.02
C ALA A 247 8.89 -25.11 -3.17
N ASN A 248 7.62 -25.15 -3.61
CA ASN A 248 7.20 -25.89 -4.80
C ASN A 248 7.23 -24.96 -6.04
N PRO A 249 8.09 -25.23 -7.05
CA PRO A 249 8.18 -24.39 -8.25
C PRO A 249 6.91 -24.38 -9.11
N ASP A 250 5.98 -25.33 -8.90
CA ASP A 250 4.68 -25.30 -9.57
C ASP A 250 3.87 -24.08 -9.15
N VAL A 251 3.90 -23.72 -7.85
CA VAL A 251 3.25 -22.51 -7.31
C VAL A 251 3.82 -21.26 -7.96
N PHE A 252 5.14 -21.16 -8.08
CA PHE A 252 5.79 -20.06 -8.78
C PHE A 252 5.31 -19.93 -10.23
N CYS A 253 5.27 -21.04 -10.97
CA CYS A 253 4.85 -21.04 -12.37
C CYS A 253 3.37 -20.66 -12.54
N GLU A 254 2.48 -21.13 -11.65
CA GLU A 254 1.06 -20.75 -11.67
C GLU A 254 0.88 -19.24 -11.43
N PHE A 255 1.56 -18.66 -10.44
CA PHE A 255 1.48 -17.23 -10.17
C PHE A 255 2.09 -16.38 -11.28
N LEU A 256 3.22 -16.80 -11.86
CA LEU A 256 3.80 -16.10 -13.01
C LEU A 256 2.85 -16.09 -14.21
N ASP A 257 2.21 -17.23 -14.51
CA ASP A 257 1.22 -17.31 -15.59
C ASP A 257 0.03 -16.38 -15.33
N LEU A 258 -0.50 -16.39 -14.10
CA LEU A 258 -1.59 -15.52 -13.66
C LEU A 258 -1.23 -14.05 -13.80
N MET A 259 -0.05 -13.64 -13.30
CA MET A 259 0.43 -12.26 -13.41
C MET A 259 0.50 -11.80 -14.88
N CYS A 260 1.02 -12.66 -15.76
CA CYS A 260 1.07 -12.35 -17.19
C CYS A 260 -0.33 -12.23 -17.81
N VAL A 261 -1.28 -13.07 -17.42
CA VAL A 261 -2.69 -12.98 -17.87
C VAL A 261 -3.31 -11.65 -17.47
N LEU A 262 -3.16 -11.26 -16.19
CA LEU A 262 -3.70 -9.99 -15.67
C LEU A 262 -3.00 -8.78 -16.29
N ALA A 263 -1.67 -8.84 -16.46
CA ALA A 263 -0.91 -7.80 -17.16
C ALA A 263 -1.37 -7.65 -18.62
N ASN A 264 -1.71 -8.75 -19.31
CA ASN A 264 -2.28 -8.72 -20.66
C ASN A 264 -3.74 -8.23 -20.71
N ARG A 265 -4.40 -8.11 -19.55
CA ARG A 265 -5.69 -7.42 -19.38
C ARG A 265 -5.51 -5.94 -18.97
N GLY A 266 -4.25 -5.47 -18.87
CA GLY A 266 -3.91 -4.07 -18.63
C GLY A 266 -3.72 -3.70 -17.16
N VAL A 267 -3.57 -4.67 -16.26
CA VAL A 267 -3.09 -4.40 -14.90
C VAL A 267 -1.63 -3.95 -14.97
N GLU A 268 -1.32 -2.82 -14.36
CA GLU A 268 -0.02 -2.16 -14.49
C GLU A 268 0.82 -2.23 -13.22
N VAL A 269 0.17 -2.34 -12.05
CA VAL A 269 0.84 -2.54 -10.77
C VAL A 269 0.17 -3.68 -10.00
N PHE A 270 0.96 -4.60 -9.48
CA PHE A 270 0.50 -5.63 -8.54
C PHE A 270 0.89 -5.27 -7.12
N ARG A 271 -0.12 -5.10 -6.24
CA ARG A 271 0.11 -5.09 -4.80
C ARG A 271 0.20 -6.54 -4.33
N LEU A 272 1.38 -6.94 -3.89
CA LEU A 272 1.64 -8.29 -3.41
C LEU A 272 1.21 -8.41 -1.95
N ASP A 273 0.01 -8.93 -1.75
CA ASP A 273 -0.60 -9.06 -0.43
C ASP A 273 0.12 -10.11 0.41
N ALA A 274 0.36 -9.77 1.68
CA ALA A 274 0.99 -10.64 2.67
C ALA A 274 2.33 -11.26 2.23
N ILE A 275 3.09 -10.56 1.37
CA ILE A 275 4.35 -11.04 0.78
C ILE A 275 5.38 -11.45 1.84
N ALA A 276 5.32 -10.85 3.04
CA ALA A 276 6.23 -11.13 4.14
C ALA A 276 6.14 -12.58 4.68
N PHE A 277 5.07 -13.30 4.36
CA PHE A 277 4.76 -14.62 4.93
C PHE A 277 4.97 -15.79 3.97
N ILE A 278 5.27 -15.57 2.68
CA ILE A 278 5.23 -16.62 1.65
C ILE A 278 6.25 -17.76 1.84
N TRP A 279 7.28 -17.59 2.68
CA TRP A 279 8.29 -18.62 2.90
C TRP A 279 8.24 -19.17 4.32
N LYS A 280 8.24 -20.52 4.42
CA LYS A 280 8.15 -21.22 5.71
C LYS A 280 9.45 -21.93 6.03
N LYS A 281 9.99 -21.72 7.25
CA LYS A 281 11.22 -22.35 7.71
C LYS A 281 11.13 -22.65 9.21
N LEU A 282 11.19 -23.93 9.56
CA LEU A 282 11.10 -24.37 10.94
C LEU A 282 12.15 -23.69 11.83
N GLY A 283 11.74 -23.27 13.02
CA GLY A 283 12.60 -22.58 13.98
C GLY A 283 12.73 -21.06 13.75
N THR A 284 11.99 -20.52 12.78
CA THR A 284 11.88 -19.07 12.55
C THR A 284 10.43 -18.61 12.76
N ASN A 285 10.19 -17.30 12.75
CA ASN A 285 8.83 -16.75 12.77
C ASN A 285 8.14 -16.77 11.39
N CYS A 286 8.78 -17.32 10.38
CA CYS A 286 8.29 -17.38 8.99
C CYS A 286 7.89 -16.02 8.39
N GLN A 287 8.55 -14.94 8.81
CA GLN A 287 8.40 -13.60 8.28
C GLN A 287 9.71 -13.04 7.77
N ASN A 288 9.69 -12.29 6.68
CA ASN A 288 10.82 -11.54 6.12
C ASN A 288 12.07 -12.39 5.82
N LEU A 289 11.87 -13.67 5.53
CA LEU A 289 12.99 -14.58 5.26
C LEU A 289 13.67 -14.22 3.93
N PRO A 290 14.99 -14.47 3.79
CA PRO A 290 15.76 -14.09 2.59
C PRO A 290 15.21 -14.66 1.28
N GLU A 291 14.64 -15.85 1.34
CA GLU A 291 14.04 -16.55 0.19
C GLU A 291 12.88 -15.77 -0.43
N ILE A 292 12.15 -14.96 0.38
CA ILE A 292 11.06 -14.09 -0.08
C ILE A 292 11.57 -13.09 -1.12
N HIS A 293 12.72 -12.47 -0.85
CA HIS A 293 13.34 -11.50 -1.76
C HIS A 293 13.86 -12.15 -3.04
N ASP A 294 14.38 -13.38 -2.96
CA ASP A 294 14.79 -14.16 -4.13
C ASP A 294 13.59 -14.53 -5.02
N ILE A 295 12.46 -14.96 -4.43
CA ILE A 295 11.22 -15.28 -5.13
C ILE A 295 10.64 -14.03 -5.78
N THR A 296 10.47 -12.95 -5.02
CA THR A 296 9.86 -11.70 -5.50
C THR A 296 10.68 -11.08 -6.62
N GLN A 297 12.01 -11.04 -6.48
CA GLN A 297 12.90 -10.60 -7.57
C GLN A 297 12.72 -11.49 -8.80
N SER A 298 12.68 -12.81 -8.65
CA SER A 298 12.53 -13.74 -9.77
C SER A 298 11.21 -13.54 -10.49
N LEU A 299 10.10 -13.35 -9.78
CA LEU A 299 8.80 -13.01 -10.38
C LEU A 299 8.87 -11.69 -11.16
N ARG A 300 9.47 -10.63 -10.54
CA ARG A 300 9.60 -9.32 -11.18
C ARG A 300 10.47 -9.37 -12.44
N GLN A 301 11.58 -10.11 -12.41
CA GLN A 301 12.42 -10.27 -13.60
C GLN A 301 11.69 -11.05 -14.69
N ALA A 302 10.99 -12.13 -14.34
CA ALA A 302 10.26 -12.94 -15.30
C ALA A 302 9.12 -12.16 -15.98
N ILE A 303 8.26 -11.46 -15.22
CA ILE A 303 7.12 -10.75 -15.80
C ILE A 303 7.58 -9.59 -16.70
N ARG A 304 8.70 -8.94 -16.41
CA ARG A 304 9.25 -7.84 -17.22
C ARG A 304 9.75 -8.26 -18.59
N ILE A 305 9.93 -9.55 -18.83
CA ILE A 305 10.19 -10.08 -20.17
C ILE A 305 8.96 -9.92 -21.07
N VAL A 306 7.76 -10.13 -20.52
CA VAL A 306 6.47 -10.00 -21.22
C VAL A 306 5.94 -8.56 -21.15
N ALA A 307 5.94 -8.00 -19.97
CA ALA A 307 5.31 -6.72 -19.62
C ALA A 307 6.29 -5.82 -18.84
N PRO A 308 7.27 -5.20 -19.50
CA PRO A 308 8.32 -4.42 -18.83
C PRO A 308 7.81 -3.18 -18.08
N ALA A 309 6.62 -2.69 -18.42
CA ALA A 309 5.98 -1.57 -17.73
C ALA A 309 5.35 -1.94 -16.38
N VAL A 310 5.21 -3.23 -16.07
CA VAL A 310 4.60 -3.69 -14.82
C VAL A 310 5.50 -3.38 -13.62
N ALA A 311 4.88 -2.85 -12.57
CA ALA A 311 5.52 -2.57 -11.29
C ALA A 311 4.94 -3.44 -10.15
N PHE A 312 5.76 -3.65 -9.11
CA PHE A 312 5.37 -4.36 -7.90
C PHE A 312 5.32 -3.42 -6.71
N MET A 313 4.25 -3.54 -5.93
CA MET A 313 4.09 -2.90 -4.63
C MET A 313 4.07 -3.97 -3.55
N ALA A 314 4.95 -3.86 -2.56
CA ALA A 314 4.96 -4.79 -1.44
C ALA A 314 4.00 -4.34 -0.34
N ASP A 315 3.15 -5.28 0.10
CA ASP A 315 2.44 -5.19 1.37
C ASP A 315 3.24 -5.92 2.45
N ALA A 316 4.08 -5.15 3.14
CA ALA A 316 4.96 -5.65 4.18
C ALA A 316 4.87 -4.73 5.40
N ILE A 317 4.03 -5.12 6.37
CA ILE A 317 3.93 -4.44 7.66
C ILE A 317 5.01 -4.98 8.57
N VAL A 318 6.20 -4.39 8.49
CA VAL A 318 7.41 -4.84 9.17
C VAL A 318 8.12 -3.67 9.85
N GLY A 319 9.06 -3.97 10.73
CA GLY A 319 9.89 -2.94 11.36
C GLY A 319 10.71 -2.13 10.35
N PRO A 320 11.09 -0.89 10.69
CA PRO A 320 11.81 0.00 9.77
C PRO A 320 13.08 -0.60 9.17
N ASP A 321 13.81 -1.39 9.95
CA ASP A 321 15.07 -2.03 9.53
C ASP A 321 14.86 -3.11 8.45
N ASP A 322 13.69 -3.76 8.43
CA ASP A 322 13.36 -4.81 7.45
C ASP A 322 12.67 -4.25 6.21
N LEU A 323 11.99 -3.12 6.34
CA LEU A 323 11.14 -2.54 5.31
C LEU A 323 11.87 -2.33 3.98
N THR A 324 13.06 -1.73 4.01
CA THR A 324 13.85 -1.49 2.78
C THR A 324 14.37 -2.76 2.11
N GLY A 325 14.31 -3.91 2.81
CA GLY A 325 14.56 -5.23 2.21
C GLY A 325 13.66 -5.51 1.01
N TYR A 326 12.45 -4.98 0.99
CA TYR A 326 11.49 -5.13 -0.12
C TYR A 326 11.79 -4.23 -1.33
N PHE A 327 12.61 -3.19 -1.19
CA PHE A 327 13.26 -2.54 -2.34
C PHE A 327 14.46 -3.35 -2.86
N GLY A 328 15.00 -4.20 -1.99
CA GLY A 328 16.20 -4.99 -2.19
C GLY A 328 17.43 -4.44 -1.50
N ARG A 329 18.26 -5.34 -0.99
CA ARG A 329 19.56 -5.05 -0.37
C ARG A 329 20.67 -5.80 -1.08
N GLY A 330 21.89 -5.23 -1.06
CA GLY A 330 23.04 -5.86 -1.70
C GLY A 330 22.80 -6.17 -3.17
N ARG A 331 22.88 -7.44 -3.59
CA ARG A 331 22.63 -7.87 -4.97
C ARG A 331 21.19 -7.64 -5.46
N HIS A 332 20.24 -7.52 -4.55
CA HIS A 332 18.83 -7.26 -4.83
C HIS A 332 18.50 -5.77 -4.97
N TRP A 333 19.48 -4.86 -4.77
CA TRP A 333 19.28 -3.41 -4.72
C TRP A 333 18.46 -2.89 -5.91
N GLY A 334 17.25 -2.36 -5.64
CA GLY A 334 16.33 -1.86 -6.64
C GLY A 334 15.64 -2.93 -7.52
N LYS A 335 15.70 -4.21 -7.14
CA LYS A 335 15.25 -5.32 -7.99
C LYS A 335 14.09 -6.15 -7.41
N VAL A 336 13.65 -5.89 -6.19
CA VAL A 336 12.58 -6.68 -5.53
C VAL A 336 11.21 -6.07 -5.83
N CYS A 337 10.88 -4.92 -5.25
CA CYS A 337 9.67 -4.18 -5.55
C CYS A 337 9.98 -2.75 -5.97
N ASP A 338 9.05 -2.12 -6.68
CA ASP A 338 9.16 -0.75 -7.15
C ASP A 338 8.60 0.24 -6.12
N MET A 339 7.64 -0.22 -5.31
CA MET A 339 6.94 0.56 -4.30
C MET A 339 6.73 -0.25 -3.01
N ILE A 340 6.73 0.44 -1.87
CA ILE A 340 6.42 -0.13 -0.55
C ILE A 340 5.62 0.89 0.25
N TYR A 341 4.68 0.43 1.08
CA TYR A 341 3.97 1.28 2.04
C TYR A 341 4.92 1.90 3.08
N HIS A 342 4.81 3.23 3.27
CA HIS A 342 5.55 3.93 4.32
C HIS A 342 4.78 3.90 5.64
N ASN A 343 4.61 2.71 6.21
CA ASN A 343 3.83 2.50 7.43
C ASN A 343 4.34 3.35 8.62
N SER A 344 5.66 3.49 8.75
CA SER A 344 6.26 4.32 9.81
C SER A 344 5.79 5.78 9.74
N LEU A 345 5.72 6.39 8.53
CA LEU A 345 5.20 7.75 8.36
C LEU A 345 3.76 7.86 8.86
N MET A 346 2.90 6.93 8.46
CA MET A 346 1.49 6.90 8.86
C MET A 346 1.35 6.85 10.38
N VAL A 347 2.02 5.90 11.04
CA VAL A 347 1.99 5.75 12.50
C VAL A 347 2.51 7.00 13.22
N GLN A 348 3.61 7.58 12.74
CA GLN A 348 4.21 8.76 13.36
C GLN A 348 3.35 10.02 13.19
N LEU A 349 2.64 10.19 12.08
CA LEU A 349 1.68 11.28 11.91
C LEU A 349 0.58 11.21 12.97
N TRP A 350 -0.04 10.05 13.17
CA TRP A 350 -1.07 9.85 14.19
C TRP A 350 -0.51 10.02 15.61
N SER A 351 0.69 9.48 15.89
CA SER A 351 1.37 9.62 17.18
C SER A 351 1.64 11.09 17.52
N ALA A 352 2.20 11.84 16.55
CA ALA A 352 2.50 13.25 16.74
C ALA A 352 1.24 14.09 17.00
N LEU A 353 0.15 13.84 16.26
CA LEU A 353 -1.14 14.50 16.49
C LEU A 353 -1.72 14.24 17.88
N ALA A 354 -1.67 13.01 18.37
CA ALA A 354 -2.19 12.66 19.70
C ALA A 354 -1.36 13.28 20.81
N THR A 355 -0.04 13.28 20.68
CA THR A 355 0.90 13.79 21.70
C THR A 355 1.16 15.29 21.60
N ARG A 356 0.93 15.94 20.44
CA ARG A 356 1.36 17.31 20.11
C ARG A 356 2.88 17.48 20.24
N ASP A 357 3.63 16.42 19.92
CA ASP A 357 5.08 16.37 20.04
C ASP A 357 5.68 15.57 18.88
N VAL A 358 6.59 16.18 18.13
CA VAL A 358 7.23 15.59 16.95
C VAL A 358 8.50 14.80 17.27
N SER A 359 8.97 14.77 18.53
CA SER A 359 10.29 14.20 18.89
C SER A 359 10.41 12.72 18.51
N LEU A 360 9.35 11.93 18.74
CA LEU A 360 9.33 10.52 18.32
C LEU A 360 9.34 10.41 16.79
N MET A 361 8.54 11.21 16.10
CA MET A 361 8.47 11.25 14.65
C MET A 361 9.82 11.61 14.01
N GLU A 362 10.48 12.66 14.51
CA GLU A 362 11.84 13.04 14.07
C GLU A 362 12.81 11.88 14.28
N THR A 363 12.79 11.27 15.46
CA THR A 363 13.70 10.16 15.79
C THR A 363 13.48 8.96 14.87
N ALA A 364 12.24 8.56 14.66
CA ALA A 364 11.89 7.39 13.86
C ALA A 364 12.18 7.61 12.37
N LEU A 365 11.75 8.75 11.82
CA LEU A 365 11.90 9.03 10.38
C LEU A 365 13.36 9.33 9.98
N SER A 366 14.16 9.93 10.89
CA SER A 366 15.61 10.12 10.65
C SER A 366 16.40 8.81 10.54
N ARG A 367 15.83 7.69 10.97
CA ARG A 367 16.44 6.36 10.86
C ARG A 367 15.98 5.59 9.63
N THR A 368 15.05 6.16 8.84
CA THR A 368 14.61 5.48 7.62
C THR A 368 15.82 5.19 6.73
N PRO A 369 16.11 3.91 6.42
CA PRO A 369 17.27 3.57 5.61
C PRO A 369 17.15 4.12 4.18
N ASP A 370 18.28 4.36 3.54
CA ASP A 370 18.34 4.75 2.13
C ASP A 370 17.61 3.74 1.24
N LYS A 371 16.90 4.25 0.24
CA LYS A 371 16.24 3.44 -0.79
C LYS A 371 16.95 3.60 -2.15
N PRO A 372 16.80 2.63 -3.07
CA PRO A 372 17.22 2.82 -4.45
C PRO A 372 16.51 4.03 -5.07
N SER A 373 17.25 4.87 -5.81
CA SER A 373 16.67 6.06 -6.49
C SER A 373 15.60 5.71 -7.53
N THR A 374 15.55 4.46 -7.98
CA THR A 374 14.56 3.94 -8.94
C THR A 374 13.28 3.42 -8.28
N THR A 375 13.17 3.50 -6.96
CA THR A 375 12.01 3.02 -6.19
C THR A 375 11.28 4.16 -5.50
N THR A 376 10.07 3.89 -5.04
CA THR A 376 9.23 4.93 -4.43
C THR A 376 8.49 4.41 -3.21
N TRP A 377 8.17 5.31 -2.27
CA TRP A 377 7.25 5.05 -1.18
C TRP A 377 5.80 5.19 -1.65
N ALA A 378 4.90 4.38 -1.09
CA ALA A 378 3.48 4.68 -1.03
C ALA A 378 3.22 5.38 0.30
N THR A 379 2.95 6.68 0.29
CA THR A 379 2.65 7.47 1.48
C THR A 379 1.15 7.57 1.69
N TYR A 380 0.67 7.40 2.91
CA TYR A 380 -0.76 7.35 3.20
C TYR A 380 -1.04 7.74 4.66
N ALA A 381 -2.23 8.25 4.92
CA ALA A 381 -2.69 8.55 6.29
C ALA A 381 -3.48 7.38 6.89
N ARG A 382 -4.19 6.62 6.07
CA ARG A 382 -4.86 5.35 6.37
C ARG A 382 -5.11 4.56 5.08
N CYS A 383 -5.49 3.30 5.21
CA CYS A 383 -5.95 2.46 4.10
C CYS A 383 -7.24 1.71 4.46
N HIS A 384 -7.52 0.59 3.83
CA HIS A 384 -8.64 -0.31 4.15
C HIS A 384 -8.44 -1.11 5.44
N ASP A 385 -7.20 -1.23 5.90
CA ASP A 385 -6.85 -1.96 7.13
C ASP A 385 -6.92 -1.07 8.36
N ASP A 386 -6.87 -1.72 9.51
CA ASP A 386 -6.71 -1.10 10.81
C ASP A 386 -5.34 -0.41 10.96
N ILE A 387 -5.27 0.54 11.87
CA ILE A 387 -4.02 1.20 12.23
C ILE A 387 -3.37 0.42 13.37
N GLY A 388 -2.28 -0.30 13.02
CA GLY A 388 -1.40 -0.94 13.99
C GLY A 388 -0.29 0.01 14.45
N TRP A 389 -0.11 0.13 15.76
CA TRP A 389 0.88 1.04 16.35
C TRP A 389 2.30 0.44 16.32
N THR A 390 2.90 0.38 15.12
CA THR A 390 4.26 -0.12 14.90
C THR A 390 5.32 0.89 15.31
N VAL A 391 5.27 1.33 16.58
CA VAL A 391 6.26 2.21 17.20
C VAL A 391 7.47 1.36 17.59
N ASP A 392 8.67 1.74 17.13
CA ASP A 392 9.91 1.10 17.54
C ASP A 392 10.23 1.40 19.01
N ASP A 393 10.53 0.35 19.76
CA ASP A 393 10.75 0.43 21.20
C ASP A 393 12.00 1.25 21.57
N ALA A 394 13.05 1.18 20.76
CA ALA A 394 14.27 1.93 21.01
C ALA A 394 14.08 3.42 20.73
N ASP A 395 13.32 3.77 19.68
CA ASP A 395 13.00 5.15 19.36
C ASP A 395 12.11 5.79 20.43
N ALA A 396 11.09 5.06 20.90
CA ALA A 396 10.23 5.53 21.99
C ALA A 396 11.06 5.82 23.26
N ARG A 397 11.92 4.88 23.68
CA ARG A 397 12.77 5.05 24.86
C ARG A 397 13.76 6.20 24.70
N LYS A 398 14.33 6.41 23.49
CA LYS A 398 15.24 7.51 23.19
C LYS A 398 14.59 8.87 23.39
N THR A 399 13.29 8.97 23.15
CA THR A 399 12.50 10.20 23.36
C THR A 399 11.88 10.28 24.76
N GLY A 400 12.17 9.35 25.65
CA GLY A 400 11.70 9.32 27.03
C GLY A 400 10.31 8.73 27.21
N LEU A 401 9.78 8.05 26.19
CA LEU A 401 8.50 7.36 26.25
C LEU A 401 8.66 5.89 26.63
N ASP A 402 7.73 5.36 27.43
CA ASP A 402 7.57 3.92 27.56
C ASP A 402 6.79 3.39 26.35
N PRO A 403 7.36 2.45 25.57
CA PRO A 403 6.77 2.04 24.30
C PRO A 403 5.42 1.33 24.45
N VAL A 404 5.23 0.56 25.53
CA VAL A 404 3.97 -0.13 25.79
C VAL A 404 2.88 0.86 26.20
N ALA A 405 3.18 1.72 27.18
CA ALA A 405 2.25 2.76 27.61
C ALA A 405 1.90 3.73 26.48
N HIS A 406 2.85 4.03 25.57
CA HIS A 406 2.60 4.90 24.43
C HIS A 406 1.64 4.26 23.42
N ARG A 407 1.82 2.98 23.06
CA ARG A 407 0.89 2.24 22.20
C ARG A 407 -0.51 2.15 22.82
N GLN A 408 -0.61 1.90 24.13
CA GLN A 408 -1.90 1.91 24.84
C GLN A 408 -2.54 3.31 24.80
N PHE A 409 -1.78 4.36 25.08
CA PHE A 409 -2.25 5.75 24.97
C PHE A 409 -2.83 6.04 23.57
N LEU A 410 -2.14 5.64 22.50
CA LEU A 410 -2.63 5.85 21.12
C LEU A 410 -3.95 5.13 20.88
N SER A 411 -4.08 3.89 21.36
CA SER A 411 -5.32 3.12 21.24
C SER A 411 -6.46 3.78 22.02
N ASP A 412 -6.22 4.21 23.26
CA ASP A 412 -7.21 4.90 24.08
C ASP A 412 -7.58 6.27 23.49
N PHE A 413 -6.59 6.99 22.93
CA PHE A 413 -6.82 8.29 22.32
C PHE A 413 -7.71 8.15 21.08
N TYR A 414 -7.34 7.26 20.14
CA TYR A 414 -8.07 7.14 18.87
C TYR A 414 -9.38 6.37 18.97
N SER A 415 -9.59 5.56 20.01
CA SER A 415 -10.92 5.02 20.33
C SER A 415 -11.85 6.04 21.03
N GLY A 416 -11.34 7.23 21.39
CA GLY A 416 -12.11 8.25 22.09
C GLY A 416 -12.26 8.02 23.59
N THR A 417 -11.63 6.98 24.15
CA THR A 417 -11.72 6.63 25.60
C THR A 417 -10.76 7.46 26.45
N PHE A 418 -9.70 8.01 25.86
CA PHE A 418 -8.77 8.88 26.58
C PHE A 418 -9.38 10.27 26.86
N PRO A 419 -9.33 10.78 28.09
CA PRO A 419 -9.88 12.11 28.42
C PRO A 419 -9.25 13.23 27.56
N GLY A 420 -10.07 13.99 26.86
CA GLY A 420 -9.63 15.06 25.96
C GLY A 420 -9.29 14.61 24.53
N SER A 421 -9.55 13.33 24.19
CA SER A 421 -9.49 12.89 22.81
C SER A 421 -10.59 13.54 21.98
N PHE A 422 -10.25 13.91 20.76
CA PHE A 422 -11.20 14.35 19.74
C PHE A 422 -11.69 13.20 18.84
N ALA A 423 -11.03 12.04 18.86
CA ALA A 423 -11.25 10.96 17.91
C ALA A 423 -12.51 10.12 18.21
N ARG A 424 -13.01 9.47 17.13
CA ARG A 424 -14.08 8.46 17.16
C ARG A 424 -13.64 7.25 16.33
N GLY A 425 -12.81 6.39 16.91
CA GLY A 425 -12.44 5.11 16.31
C GLY A 425 -12.94 3.94 17.15
N LEU A 426 -12.70 2.74 16.63
CA LEU A 426 -13.03 1.47 17.29
C LEU A 426 -11.77 0.65 17.52
N VAL A 427 -11.71 -0.03 18.65
CA VAL A 427 -10.64 -0.99 18.91
C VAL A 427 -10.84 -2.21 18.01
N PHE A 428 -9.81 -2.55 17.25
CA PHE A 428 -9.71 -3.77 16.47
C PHE A 428 -8.56 -4.62 17.00
N GLN A 429 -8.79 -5.91 17.27
CA GLN A 429 -7.84 -6.83 17.88
C GLN A 429 -7.32 -6.33 19.26
N ASP A 430 -7.85 -6.87 20.31
CA ASP A 430 -7.36 -6.64 21.68
C ASP A 430 -6.59 -7.88 22.15
N ASN A 431 -5.27 -7.83 22.09
CA ASN A 431 -4.43 -8.94 22.55
C ASN A 431 -4.30 -8.88 24.08
N PRO A 432 -4.97 -9.76 24.84
CA PRO A 432 -4.99 -9.70 26.29
C PRO A 432 -3.64 -10.03 26.95
N VAL A 433 -2.73 -10.67 26.22
CA VAL A 433 -1.39 -11.03 26.71
C VAL A 433 -0.43 -9.86 26.62
N THR A 434 -0.44 -9.16 25.47
CA THR A 434 0.48 -8.04 25.20
C THR A 434 -0.13 -6.69 25.49
N GLY A 435 -1.46 -6.59 25.64
CA GLY A 435 -2.21 -5.34 25.72
C GLY A 435 -2.17 -4.53 24.42
N TYR A 436 -1.74 -5.15 23.31
CA TYR A 436 -1.67 -4.49 22.01
C TYR A 436 -3.05 -4.41 21.37
N ARG A 437 -3.47 -3.19 21.03
CA ARG A 437 -4.77 -2.90 20.40
C ARG A 437 -4.56 -2.05 19.17
N ARG A 438 -5.26 -2.36 18.09
CA ARG A 438 -5.26 -1.62 16.84
C ARG A 438 -6.53 -0.77 16.74
N ILE A 439 -6.58 0.16 15.80
CA ILE A 439 -7.71 1.09 15.66
C ILE A 439 -8.28 1.04 14.26
N SER A 440 -9.60 0.93 14.16
CA SER A 440 -10.39 1.15 12.95
C SER A 440 -11.12 2.48 13.02
N GLY A 441 -11.15 3.23 11.91
CA GLY A 441 -11.88 4.51 11.82
C GLY A 441 -11.58 5.26 10.54
N SER A 442 -12.55 6.03 10.04
CA SER A 442 -12.34 6.93 8.90
C SER A 442 -11.38 8.07 9.30
N LEU A 443 -10.66 8.62 8.32
CA LEU A 443 -9.72 9.72 8.59
C LEU A 443 -10.42 10.89 9.26
N ALA A 444 -11.62 11.24 8.81
CA ALA A 444 -12.38 12.34 9.37
C ALA A 444 -12.82 12.09 10.82
N SER A 445 -13.26 10.88 11.16
CA SER A 445 -13.67 10.50 12.51
C SER A 445 -12.46 10.44 13.46
N LEU A 446 -11.33 9.89 13.00
CA LEU A 446 -10.09 9.87 13.77
C LEU A 446 -9.48 11.28 13.94
N ALA A 447 -9.66 12.18 12.96
CA ALA A 447 -9.24 13.57 13.04
C ALA A 447 -10.19 14.47 13.84
N GLY A 448 -11.32 13.93 14.33
CA GLY A 448 -12.23 14.61 15.26
C GLY A 448 -13.40 15.34 14.61
N LEU A 449 -13.64 15.15 13.31
CA LEU A 449 -14.77 15.80 12.64
C LEU A 449 -16.12 15.27 13.16
N GLU A 450 -16.22 13.96 13.33
CA GLU A 450 -17.44 13.32 13.85
C GLU A 450 -17.80 13.83 15.24
N SER A 451 -16.84 13.84 16.17
CA SER A 451 -17.03 14.34 17.53
C SER A 451 -17.44 15.82 17.59
N ALA A 452 -16.84 16.65 16.71
CA ALA A 452 -17.17 18.07 16.65
C ALA A 452 -18.57 18.33 16.08
N LEU A 453 -18.99 17.54 15.09
CA LEU A 453 -20.36 17.61 14.54
C LEU A 453 -21.40 17.11 15.54
N GLU A 454 -21.13 16.03 16.28
CA GLU A 454 -22.01 15.50 17.35
C GLU A 454 -22.25 16.51 18.48
N SER A 455 -21.23 17.33 18.78
CA SER A 455 -21.27 18.29 19.88
C SER A 455 -21.66 19.71 19.46
N ASP A 456 -22.02 19.92 18.18
CA ASP A 456 -22.30 21.25 17.61
C ASP A 456 -21.17 22.27 17.92
N ASP A 457 -19.89 21.85 17.80
CA ASP A 457 -18.70 22.66 18.07
C ASP A 457 -18.08 23.20 16.76
N PRO A 458 -18.39 24.42 16.31
CA PRO A 458 -17.83 24.98 15.09
C PRO A 458 -16.31 25.13 15.12
N ALA A 459 -15.72 25.43 16.28
CA ALA A 459 -14.27 25.54 16.41
C ALA A 459 -13.59 24.17 16.31
N GLY A 460 -14.24 23.13 16.87
CA GLY A 460 -13.83 21.74 16.70
C GLY A 460 -13.90 21.29 15.25
N VAL A 461 -14.96 21.67 14.51
CA VAL A 461 -15.10 21.41 13.07
C VAL A 461 -13.95 22.07 12.28
N ASP A 462 -13.66 23.33 12.55
CA ASP A 462 -12.55 24.05 11.89
C ASP A 462 -11.19 23.35 12.16
N ALA A 463 -10.95 22.95 13.39
CA ALA A 463 -9.74 22.25 13.79
C ALA A 463 -9.66 20.85 13.15
N ALA A 464 -10.78 20.13 13.05
CA ALA A 464 -10.82 18.80 12.39
C ALA A 464 -10.52 18.91 10.88
N ILE A 465 -11.13 19.89 10.19
CA ILE A 465 -10.82 20.16 8.77
C ILE A 465 -9.33 20.47 8.60
N ALA A 466 -8.76 21.31 9.46
CA ALA A 466 -7.35 21.65 9.40
C ALA A 466 -6.44 20.42 9.59
N ARG A 467 -6.78 19.51 10.54
CA ARG A 467 -6.06 18.24 10.73
C ARG A 467 -6.15 17.32 9.50
N ILE A 468 -7.35 17.18 8.90
CA ILE A 468 -7.57 16.37 7.71
C ILE A 468 -6.72 16.90 6.54
N VAL A 469 -6.75 18.19 6.29
CA VAL A 469 -5.97 18.83 5.21
C VAL A 469 -4.47 18.73 5.50
N MET A 470 -4.04 18.92 6.76
CA MET A 470 -2.63 18.77 7.15
C MET A 470 -2.12 17.35 6.92
N LEU A 471 -2.88 16.32 7.31
CA LEU A 471 -2.50 14.90 7.08
C LEU A 471 -2.33 14.61 5.59
N HIS A 472 -3.28 15.07 4.74
CA HIS A 472 -3.13 14.92 3.29
C HIS A 472 -1.93 15.70 2.76
N THR A 473 -1.73 16.94 3.22
CA THR A 473 -0.57 17.76 2.82
C THR A 473 0.74 17.09 3.22
N ALA A 474 0.81 16.44 4.39
CA ALA A 474 1.99 15.72 4.84
C ALA A 474 2.31 14.49 3.99
N ILE A 475 1.31 13.66 3.64
CA ILE A 475 1.55 12.50 2.76
C ILE A 475 1.86 12.92 1.32
N LEU A 476 1.32 14.05 0.85
CA LEU A 476 1.63 14.64 -0.45
C LEU A 476 3.05 15.25 -0.47
N GLY A 477 3.50 15.82 0.64
CA GLY A 477 4.80 16.48 0.78
C GLY A 477 5.95 15.50 0.97
N TYR A 478 5.80 14.48 1.78
CA TYR A 478 6.90 13.55 2.16
C TYR A 478 7.64 12.92 0.97
N GLY A 479 7.03 12.89 -0.20
CA GLY A 479 7.57 12.26 -1.41
C GLY A 479 7.13 10.81 -1.56
N GLY A 480 7.25 10.29 -2.78
CA GLY A 480 6.64 9.01 -3.13
C GLY A 480 5.29 9.17 -3.82
N VAL A 481 4.51 8.12 -3.91
CA VAL A 481 3.13 8.13 -4.42
C VAL A 481 2.17 8.28 -3.24
N PRO A 482 1.53 9.44 -3.04
CA PRO A 482 0.54 9.61 -1.99
C PRO A 482 -0.73 8.87 -2.35
N LEU A 483 -1.25 8.06 -1.43
CA LEU A 483 -2.49 7.31 -1.59
C LEU A 483 -3.60 7.95 -0.76
N ILE A 484 -4.67 8.37 -1.42
CA ILE A 484 -5.88 8.90 -0.80
C ILE A 484 -6.90 7.76 -0.77
N TRP A 485 -7.46 7.49 0.40
CA TRP A 485 -8.55 6.53 0.53
C TRP A 485 -9.89 7.18 0.18
N MET A 486 -10.74 6.45 -0.53
CA MET A 486 -12.07 6.88 -0.96
C MET A 486 -12.85 7.57 0.17
N GLY A 487 -13.30 8.79 -0.11
CA GLY A 487 -14.14 9.59 0.80
C GLY A 487 -13.37 10.47 1.79
N ASP A 488 -12.06 10.25 1.99
CA ASP A 488 -11.25 11.11 2.86
C ASP A 488 -11.14 12.54 2.31
N GLU A 489 -11.15 12.68 0.98
CA GLU A 489 -11.10 13.95 0.26
C GLU A 489 -12.35 14.82 0.43
N VAL A 490 -13.44 14.28 0.94
CA VAL A 490 -14.68 14.98 1.27
C VAL A 490 -15.07 14.86 2.74
N GLY A 491 -14.26 14.19 3.54
CA GLY A 491 -14.45 14.06 4.99
C GLY A 491 -15.57 13.10 5.39
N MET A 492 -15.70 11.95 4.70
CA MET A 492 -16.66 10.91 5.08
C MET A 492 -16.34 10.37 6.47
N LEU A 493 -17.40 10.22 7.28
CA LEU A 493 -17.34 9.73 8.66
C LEU A 493 -17.38 8.20 8.71
N ASN A 494 -17.26 7.66 9.92
CA ASN A 494 -17.51 6.26 10.22
C ASN A 494 -18.90 5.84 9.75
N ASP A 495 -19.04 4.59 9.28
CA ASP A 495 -20.29 4.01 8.86
C ASP A 495 -20.88 3.06 9.93
N ASP A 496 -22.17 2.80 9.83
CA ASP A 496 -22.87 1.81 10.66
C ASP A 496 -22.80 0.43 9.96
N TRP A 497 -21.58 -0.15 9.94
CA TRP A 497 -21.26 -1.42 9.26
C TRP A 497 -22.03 -2.62 9.79
N GLN A 498 -22.50 -2.57 11.04
CA GLN A 498 -23.24 -3.66 11.69
C GLN A 498 -24.61 -3.94 11.02
N ARG A 499 -25.08 -3.02 10.17
CA ARG A 499 -26.31 -3.22 9.38
C ARG A 499 -26.15 -4.29 8.32
N ASP A 500 -24.91 -4.55 7.87
CA ASP A 500 -24.64 -5.64 6.95
C ASP A 500 -24.20 -6.90 7.73
N PRO A 501 -25.04 -7.96 7.76
CA PRO A 501 -24.70 -9.18 8.47
C PRO A 501 -23.42 -9.87 7.98
N GLY A 502 -23.00 -9.62 6.73
CA GLY A 502 -21.77 -10.17 6.16
C GLY A 502 -20.50 -9.52 6.71
N HIS A 503 -20.63 -8.33 7.31
CA HIS A 503 -19.51 -7.53 7.80
C HIS A 503 -19.54 -7.30 9.31
N ALA A 504 -20.58 -7.78 10.02
CA ALA A 504 -20.84 -7.45 11.41
C ALA A 504 -19.71 -7.83 12.39
N ASP A 505 -18.94 -8.87 12.07
CA ASP A 505 -17.87 -9.40 12.92
C ASP A 505 -16.51 -8.71 12.65
N ASP A 506 -16.40 -7.90 11.60
CA ASP A 506 -15.16 -7.18 11.24
C ASP A 506 -15.36 -5.66 11.29
N ASN A 507 -14.94 -5.03 12.38
CA ASN A 507 -15.15 -3.59 12.56
C ASN A 507 -14.28 -2.70 11.67
N ARG A 508 -13.39 -3.25 10.81
CA ARG A 508 -12.70 -2.47 9.77
C ARG A 508 -13.68 -1.92 8.75
N TRP A 509 -14.87 -2.52 8.60
CA TRP A 509 -15.91 -2.00 7.73
C TRP A 509 -16.47 -0.64 8.17
N VAL A 510 -16.25 -0.24 9.43
CA VAL A 510 -16.61 1.10 9.91
C VAL A 510 -16.00 2.22 9.05
N HIS A 511 -14.82 2.00 8.50
CA HIS A 511 -14.11 2.99 7.70
C HIS A 511 -14.02 2.64 6.20
N ARG A 512 -14.90 1.73 5.74
CA ARG A 512 -15.06 1.35 4.33
C ARG A 512 -16.48 1.68 3.83
N PRO A 513 -17.03 2.90 4.09
CA PRO A 513 -18.40 3.24 3.72
C PRO A 513 -18.59 3.22 2.20
N MET A 514 -19.84 3.11 1.76
CA MET A 514 -20.21 3.38 0.36
C MET A 514 -19.94 4.84 0.02
N MET A 515 -19.39 5.13 -1.16
CA MET A 515 -19.06 6.49 -1.58
C MET A 515 -20.30 7.39 -1.59
N ASN A 516 -20.22 8.50 -0.89
CA ASN A 516 -21.30 9.48 -0.81
C ASN A 516 -21.17 10.54 -1.91
N TRP A 517 -21.69 10.25 -3.09
CA TRP A 517 -21.65 11.14 -4.24
C TRP A 517 -22.41 12.47 -4.03
N SER A 518 -23.31 12.55 -3.05
CA SER A 518 -23.95 13.84 -2.71
C SER A 518 -23.00 14.78 -1.99
N MET A 519 -22.08 14.26 -1.14
CA MET A 519 -21.02 15.04 -0.53
C MET A 519 -20.03 15.57 -1.57
N VAL A 520 -19.68 14.75 -2.57
CA VAL A 520 -18.83 15.20 -3.69
C VAL A 520 -19.50 16.35 -4.44
N LYS A 521 -20.78 16.21 -4.80
CA LYS A 521 -21.54 17.29 -5.47
C LYS A 521 -21.59 18.54 -4.60
N GLN A 522 -21.81 18.40 -3.30
CA GLN A 522 -21.78 19.51 -2.35
C GLN A 522 -20.41 20.18 -2.28
N ALA A 523 -19.32 19.38 -2.24
CA ALA A 523 -17.96 19.92 -2.20
C ALA A 523 -17.65 20.83 -3.39
N HIS A 524 -18.13 20.47 -4.58
CA HIS A 524 -17.95 21.28 -5.79
C HIS A 524 -18.89 22.50 -5.84
N ALA A 525 -20.15 22.37 -5.39
CA ALA A 525 -21.14 23.43 -5.45
C ALA A 525 -20.98 24.47 -4.32
N GLU A 526 -20.51 24.04 -3.15
CA GLU A 526 -20.46 24.83 -1.91
C GLU A 526 -19.03 24.84 -1.33
N PRO A 527 -18.11 25.69 -1.82
CA PRO A 527 -16.70 25.69 -1.41
C PRO A 527 -16.46 25.93 0.09
N HIS A 528 -17.44 26.51 0.78
CA HIS A 528 -17.36 26.82 2.23
C HIS A 528 -18.04 25.76 3.11
N SER A 529 -18.69 24.76 2.52
CA SER A 529 -19.19 23.60 3.27
C SER A 529 -18.05 22.77 3.82
N VAL A 530 -18.32 21.90 4.79
CA VAL A 530 -17.28 20.99 5.34
C VAL A 530 -16.62 20.17 4.23
N PRO A 531 -17.34 19.45 3.35
CA PRO A 531 -16.73 18.73 2.22
C PRO A 531 -15.98 19.65 1.26
N GLY A 532 -16.53 20.84 0.96
CA GLY A 532 -15.89 21.80 0.05
C GLY A 532 -14.56 22.34 0.57
N ARG A 533 -14.47 22.62 1.86
CA ARG A 533 -13.22 23.10 2.50
C ARG A 533 -12.15 22.02 2.50
N ILE A 534 -12.49 20.76 2.80
CA ILE A 534 -11.57 19.63 2.76
C ILE A 534 -11.08 19.40 1.32
N TRP A 535 -12.01 19.26 0.37
CA TRP A 535 -11.72 19.10 -1.05
C TRP A 535 -10.76 20.16 -1.58
N ASN A 536 -11.06 21.42 -1.34
CA ASN A 536 -10.24 22.53 -1.82
C ASN A 536 -8.85 22.55 -1.16
N GLY A 537 -8.76 22.20 0.14
CA GLY A 537 -7.50 22.07 0.85
C GLY A 537 -6.60 20.98 0.25
N VAL A 538 -7.13 19.78 0.05
CA VAL A 538 -6.41 18.65 -0.55
C VAL A 538 -6.00 18.97 -1.98
N ARG A 539 -6.92 19.47 -2.81
CA ARG A 539 -6.60 19.84 -4.20
C ARG A 539 -5.54 20.93 -4.32
N ARG A 540 -5.52 21.88 -3.39
CA ARG A 540 -4.47 22.90 -3.35
C ARG A 540 -3.09 22.27 -3.21
N ALA A 541 -2.94 21.32 -2.29
CA ALA A 541 -1.68 20.60 -2.08
C ALA A 541 -1.31 19.74 -3.31
N ILE A 542 -2.27 19.03 -3.91
CA ILE A 542 -2.05 18.26 -5.15
C ILE A 542 -1.57 19.17 -6.28
N ASN A 543 -2.23 20.31 -6.49
CA ASN A 543 -1.85 21.27 -7.54
C ASN A 543 -0.47 21.90 -7.32
N ALA A 544 -0.10 22.18 -6.07
CA ALA A 544 1.24 22.65 -5.72
C ALA A 544 2.28 21.57 -6.02
N ARG A 545 2.03 20.33 -5.61
CA ARG A 545 2.91 19.19 -5.87
C ARG A 545 3.14 18.97 -7.37
N HIS A 546 2.09 19.01 -8.20
CA HIS A 546 2.20 18.77 -9.65
C HIS A 546 3.14 19.77 -10.36
N ARG A 547 3.31 20.97 -9.81
CA ARG A 547 4.18 22.01 -10.39
C ARG A 547 5.60 22.01 -9.82
N SER A 548 5.89 21.14 -8.88
CA SER A 548 7.11 21.18 -8.08
C SER A 548 7.95 19.90 -8.28
N PRO A 549 9.02 19.98 -9.09
CA PRO A 549 9.90 18.84 -9.36
C PRO A 549 10.59 18.30 -8.10
N GLU A 550 10.67 19.10 -7.04
CA GLU A 550 11.20 18.69 -5.74
C GLU A 550 10.44 17.48 -5.16
N PHE A 551 9.20 17.26 -5.57
CA PHE A 551 8.41 16.09 -5.16
C PHE A 551 8.64 14.83 -6.00
N HIS A 552 9.55 14.86 -6.97
CA HIS A 552 9.94 13.63 -7.68
C HIS A 552 10.44 12.59 -6.67
N ALA A 553 9.98 11.34 -6.78
CA ALA A 553 10.21 10.33 -5.74
C ALA A 553 11.67 9.81 -5.66
N SER A 554 12.53 10.18 -6.63
CA SER A 554 13.97 9.96 -6.53
C SER A 554 14.67 10.94 -5.58
N VAL A 555 14.01 12.06 -5.25
CA VAL A 555 14.52 13.04 -4.27
C VAL A 555 14.12 12.56 -2.88
N ASP A 556 15.10 12.25 -2.06
CA ASP A 556 14.86 11.76 -0.70
C ASP A 556 14.37 12.89 0.21
N THR A 557 13.49 12.53 1.15
CA THR A 557 13.09 13.42 2.23
C THR A 557 14.10 13.33 3.37
N VAL A 558 14.63 14.47 3.78
CA VAL A 558 15.55 14.59 4.91
C VAL A 558 14.79 15.17 6.09
N VAL A 559 14.75 14.46 7.20
CA VAL A 559 14.19 15.00 8.45
C VAL A 559 15.20 15.98 9.05
N LEU A 560 14.80 17.24 9.16
CA LEU A 560 15.63 18.30 9.72
C LEU A 560 15.29 18.52 11.21
N PRO A 561 16.28 18.79 12.07
CA PRO A 561 16.03 19.06 13.48
C PRO A 561 15.16 20.30 13.65
N SER A 562 13.98 20.15 14.24
CA SER A 562 13.08 21.27 14.50
C SER A 562 13.44 21.94 15.84
N PRO A 563 13.54 23.29 15.88
CA PRO A 563 13.72 24.01 17.14
C PRO A 563 12.44 24.01 18.01
N HIS A 564 11.31 23.50 17.49
CA HIS A 564 10.04 23.54 18.18
C HIS A 564 9.33 22.18 18.16
N ARG A 565 9.08 21.59 19.34
CA ARG A 565 8.49 20.25 19.49
C ARG A 565 7.10 20.04 18.87
N LYS A 566 6.42 21.12 18.46
CA LYS A 566 5.10 21.08 17.81
C LYS A 566 5.18 21.23 16.29
N VAL A 567 6.38 21.38 15.72
CA VAL A 567 6.56 21.58 14.28
C VAL A 567 7.52 20.54 13.76
N ILE A 568 7.08 19.70 12.84
CA ILE A 568 7.99 18.83 12.08
C ILE A 568 8.55 19.61 10.89
N MET A 569 9.81 19.40 10.59
CA MET A 569 10.53 20.04 9.49
C MET A 569 11.17 18.98 8.59
N TRP A 570 10.84 19.03 7.30
CA TRP A 570 11.43 18.17 6.28
C TRP A 570 12.12 19.00 5.21
N GLY A 571 13.25 18.49 4.71
CA GLY A 571 13.98 19.06 3.57
C GLY A 571 13.94 18.15 2.36
N ARG A 572 13.89 18.74 1.17
CA ARG A 572 13.99 18.06 -0.11
C ARG A 572 15.07 18.73 -0.97
N PRO A 573 16.28 18.13 -1.02
CA PRO A 573 17.41 18.69 -1.77
C PRO A 573 17.27 18.35 -3.27
N HIS A 574 16.59 19.18 -4.03
CA HIS A 574 16.50 19.02 -5.49
C HIS A 574 17.59 19.85 -6.20
N PRO A 575 18.14 19.39 -7.35
CA PRO A 575 19.18 20.12 -8.08
C PRO A 575 18.77 21.51 -8.57
N GLU A 576 17.47 21.75 -8.81
CA GLU A 576 16.93 23.04 -9.27
C GLU A 576 16.60 24.01 -8.13
N GLY A 577 16.60 23.56 -6.88
CA GLY A 577 16.28 24.35 -5.70
C GLY A 577 15.96 23.45 -4.52
N ARG A 578 16.18 23.97 -3.32
CA ARG A 578 15.86 23.27 -2.08
C ARG A 578 14.45 23.62 -1.64
N MET A 579 13.81 22.67 -0.96
CA MET A 579 12.51 22.90 -0.36
C MET A 579 12.54 22.51 1.12
N ILE A 580 11.92 23.29 1.96
CA ILE A 580 11.62 22.95 3.35
C ILE A 580 10.11 22.94 3.55
N GLU A 581 9.64 21.88 4.16
CA GLU A 581 8.27 21.69 4.56
C GLU A 581 8.12 21.85 6.07
N LEU A 582 7.16 22.64 6.52
CA LEU A 582 6.82 22.84 7.93
C LEU A 582 5.39 22.42 8.19
N TYR A 583 5.16 21.67 9.27
CA TYR A 583 3.84 21.24 9.71
C TYR A 583 3.67 21.49 11.20
N ASN A 584 2.80 22.43 11.58
CA ASN A 584 2.40 22.60 12.97
C ASN A 584 1.37 21.52 13.33
N ILE A 585 1.77 20.53 14.11
CA ILE A 585 0.90 19.38 14.46
C ILE A 585 -0.02 19.65 15.66
N SER A 586 -0.17 20.90 16.08
CA SER A 586 -0.91 21.26 17.29
C SER A 586 -2.04 22.27 17.04
N GLU A 587 -2.99 22.30 17.98
CA GLU A 587 -4.08 23.27 18.06
C GLU A 587 -3.65 24.68 18.49
N HIS A 588 -2.34 24.93 18.65
CA HIS A 588 -1.80 26.20 19.10
C HIS A 588 -1.03 26.91 18.00
N GLU A 589 -1.09 28.25 18.03
CA GLU A 589 -0.19 29.06 17.24
C GLU A 589 1.27 28.86 17.70
N VAL A 590 2.19 28.78 16.77
CA VAL A 590 3.62 28.59 17.00
C VAL A 590 4.40 29.71 16.34
N TRP A 591 5.36 30.30 17.05
CA TRP A 591 6.33 31.26 16.52
C TRP A 591 7.64 30.51 16.22
N PHE A 592 7.87 30.23 14.94
CA PHE A 592 9.01 29.44 14.48
C PHE A 592 10.19 30.34 14.13
N PRO A 593 11.42 30.10 14.63
CA PRO A 593 12.57 30.98 14.38
C PRO A 593 13.04 30.86 12.92
N MET A 594 13.02 31.96 12.19
CA MET A 594 13.41 32.01 10.78
C MET A 594 14.91 31.81 10.53
N GLU A 595 15.76 31.99 11.55
CA GLU A 595 17.18 31.72 11.46
C GLU A 595 17.44 30.25 11.04
N THR A 596 16.61 29.31 11.52
CA THR A 596 16.66 27.90 11.12
C THR A 596 16.40 27.71 9.64
N LEU A 597 15.45 28.46 9.07
CA LEU A 597 15.14 28.37 7.62
C LEU A 597 16.23 29.03 6.78
N ARG A 598 16.77 30.17 7.20
CA ARG A 598 17.87 30.88 6.49
C ARG A 598 19.19 30.09 6.47
N SER A 599 19.38 29.12 7.37
CA SER A 599 20.54 28.23 7.28
C SER A 599 20.45 27.25 6.13
N GLU A 600 19.25 27.04 5.58
CA GLU A 600 18.94 26.04 4.56
C GLU A 600 18.43 26.64 3.24
N LEU A 601 17.79 27.79 3.27
CA LEU A 601 17.12 28.45 2.13
C LEU A 601 17.63 29.87 1.94
N ASP A 602 17.34 30.47 0.79
CA ASP A 602 17.60 31.87 0.50
C ASP A 602 16.70 32.80 1.31
N ASP A 603 17.04 34.12 1.39
CA ASP A 603 16.29 35.10 2.16
C ASP A 603 14.85 35.34 1.67
N VAL A 604 14.57 35.06 0.40
CA VAL A 604 13.23 35.10 -0.20
C VAL A 604 12.93 33.79 -0.84
N VAL A 605 11.80 33.19 -0.47
CA VAL A 605 11.34 31.88 -0.95
C VAL A 605 9.91 31.96 -1.42
N THR A 606 9.51 31.05 -2.32
CA THR A 606 8.10 30.90 -2.68
C THR A 606 7.42 29.87 -1.79
N GLU A 607 6.30 30.21 -1.16
CA GLU A 607 5.42 29.26 -0.50
C GLU A 607 4.49 28.63 -1.54
N LEU A 608 4.67 27.32 -1.78
CA LEU A 608 4.10 26.63 -2.93
C LEU A 608 2.59 26.36 -2.82
N LEU A 609 2.03 26.27 -1.60
CA LEU A 609 0.59 26.05 -1.39
C LEU A 609 -0.23 27.30 -1.70
N SER A 610 0.28 28.47 -1.38
CA SER A 610 -0.36 29.77 -1.64
C SER A 610 0.11 30.44 -2.92
N GLY A 611 1.35 30.13 -3.36
CA GLY A 611 2.02 30.79 -4.48
C GLY A 611 2.57 32.17 -4.15
N PHE A 612 2.67 32.55 -2.86
CA PHE A 612 3.21 33.85 -2.45
C PHE A 612 4.68 33.75 -2.06
N ASP A 613 5.41 34.83 -2.29
CA ASP A 613 6.78 34.95 -1.82
C ASP A 613 6.80 35.31 -0.32
N TYR A 614 7.70 34.64 0.39
CA TYR A 614 7.96 34.83 1.81
C TYR A 614 9.35 35.41 2.01
N ASP A 615 9.41 36.53 2.72
CA ASP A 615 10.67 37.11 3.21
C ASP A 615 11.06 36.43 4.53
N LEU A 616 12.21 35.76 4.54
CA LEU A 616 12.75 35.05 5.70
C LEU A 616 13.61 35.95 6.61
N THR A 617 13.77 37.25 6.32
CA THR A 617 14.57 38.18 7.13
C THR A 617 13.97 38.51 8.51
N PRO A 618 12.63 38.47 8.77
CA PRO A 618 12.08 38.61 10.12
C PRO A 618 12.62 37.56 11.10
N MET A 619 12.52 37.84 12.41
CA MET A 619 13.04 36.91 13.43
C MET A 619 12.25 35.60 13.53
N ASN A 620 10.93 35.69 13.40
CA ASN A 620 10.03 34.55 13.59
C ASN A 620 8.95 34.51 12.51
N LEU A 621 8.59 33.29 12.14
CA LEU A 621 7.44 32.94 11.31
C LEU A 621 6.29 32.50 12.21
N ARG A 622 5.11 33.06 11.99
CA ARG A 622 3.90 32.63 12.67
C ARG A 622 3.30 31.45 11.91
N LEU A 623 3.09 30.36 12.60
CA LEU A 623 2.35 29.19 12.11
C LEU A 623 1.03 29.08 12.87
N ALA A 624 -0.09 29.15 12.16
CA ALA A 624 -1.41 28.92 12.72
C ALA A 624 -1.59 27.44 13.16
N PRO A 625 -2.63 27.11 13.95
CA PRO A 625 -2.96 25.72 14.28
C PRO A 625 -3.08 24.84 13.04
N TYR A 626 -2.35 23.72 13.01
CA TYR A 626 -2.33 22.74 11.91
C TYR A 626 -1.92 23.29 10.54
N GLU A 627 -1.26 24.47 10.51
CA GLU A 627 -0.77 25.07 9.26
C GLU A 627 0.41 24.28 8.69
N CYS A 628 0.40 24.17 7.35
CA CYS A 628 1.46 23.59 6.55
C CYS A 628 2.04 24.65 5.63
N LEU A 629 3.36 24.69 5.48
CA LEU A 629 4.06 25.53 4.51
C LEU A 629 5.06 24.69 3.72
N TRP A 630 5.11 24.91 2.41
CA TRP A 630 6.10 24.36 1.50
C TRP A 630 6.94 25.48 0.91
N LEU A 631 8.10 25.71 1.48
CA LEU A 631 8.99 26.83 1.15
C LEU A 631 10.09 26.38 0.20
N SER A 632 10.13 26.92 -1.01
CA SER A 632 11.13 26.58 -2.04
C SER A 632 11.96 27.81 -2.42
N ASP A 633 13.29 27.66 -2.51
CA ASP A 633 14.21 28.68 -3.02
C ASP A 633 14.43 28.58 -4.54
N ARG A 634 13.68 27.68 -5.21
CA ARG A 634 13.73 27.58 -6.66
C ARG A 634 13.19 28.85 -7.31
N SER A 635 14.01 29.52 -8.14
CA SER A 635 13.53 30.64 -8.91
C SER A 635 12.42 30.18 -9.86
N GLN A 636 11.23 30.77 -9.71
CA GLN A 636 10.16 30.58 -10.69
C GLN A 636 10.54 31.37 -11.95
N ALA A 637 10.95 30.62 -13.02
CA ALA A 637 11.28 31.22 -14.32
C ALA A 637 10.02 31.56 -15.11
#